data_ebe6c0bc8df04ca87fa75204afcbd1e5
#
_entry.id   ebe6c0bc8df04ca87fa75204afcbd1e5
#
_cell.length_a   1.000
_cell.length_b   1.000
_cell.length_c   1.000
_cell.angle_alpha   90.00
_cell.angle_beta   90.00
_cell.angle_gamma   90.00
#
_symmetry.space_group_name_H-M   'P 1'
#
loop_
_entity.id
_entity.type
_entity.pdbx_description
1 polymer ?
#
loop_
_entity_poly.entity_id
_entity_poly.type
_entity_poly.pdbx_seq_one_letter_code
_entity_poly.pdbx_strand_id
1 'polypeptide(L)'
;MALQYKRKVAHLAYRRVACEREPFALDVKTLMISSKRNFDRKVLGIVLAFQALLYWTFYCREIAWYPPLNFDQLAYLEEAYRLQERILGHGLGDLLRASWYKGHYNGLVLPIEGALSGLLLGGTRWPQLAVNLVFFGALQVFAFYTARNVWDRRVFGYAIVGLILCQATAWLPWGGLFDFRMDFSAYCLYGIWACAVVRSKLFLDRRWAIGCGLIGGFLVLHRFVTVVYLLGVCGGFAGVCVAVGFLRRADADLARRMWQRFCNLSLSAGVIIIIGAPILIVNWPAVHNYYVVGHLVGNEKYIRAAEYGIRDPVGNLLYYPKSIIWGHWGQTFLFGSAIAIAGGVAARCFGRSGNFSMKPASYRDETFLLQVIFLLGAILGPIIVLTADISKSEVVGGIVGVPAAFLIVTLTARVTSKLRGPEFSRGNKLLVTASIAVFALGLFNLINRASRHLPEYAQRRDLNRLVELDKWLIDYASERGWRDPFISFDVISDRINSGVIDVSAFEHSREPIAFHTLLGAGMMGVGESEALSLLKASDFVVLTTLQKTGFFPFYRDVARYWDHLKAWADEEMVLVRTVPFDSFTATVYARPSAILSGLSAGWLTRDGLLIEAPRAALRRFPKIRLWGHADYSRLPKTPTVSATVDTATGPQLVPALFKRIDTGYEILIDTSAVELPPFNNIILRLQFDTFFAPKNFGNSDDTRELVVQAPTLVQLIRTGP
;
A
#
# COMPACT_ATOMS: atom_id res chain seq x y z
N MET A 1 22.59 -47.56 67.85
CA MET A 1 23.38 -47.09 66.71
C MET A 1 23.27 -48.00 65.46
N ALA A 2 23.25 -49.29 65.54
CA ALA A 2 23.19 -50.19 64.39
C ALA A 2 21.87 -50.13 63.52
N LEU A 3 20.73 -49.83 64.16
CA LEU A 3 19.42 -49.74 63.45
C LEU A 3 19.30 -48.46 62.62
N GLN A 4 19.90 -47.35 63.05
CA GLN A 4 19.90 -46.09 62.27
C GLN A 4 20.82 -46.17 61.05
N TYR A 5 21.89 -46.92 61.12
CA TYR A 5 22.82 -47.12 59.99
C TYR A 5 22.16 -47.99 58.89
N LYS A 6 21.44 -49.04 59.26
CA LYS A 6 20.72 -49.88 58.27
C LYS A 6 19.59 -49.11 57.53
N ARG A 7 18.91 -48.16 58.18
CA ARG A 7 17.92 -47.32 57.54
C ARG A 7 18.53 -46.31 56.57
N LYS A 8 19.71 -45.74 56.86
CA LYS A 8 20.42 -44.84 55.97
C LYS A 8 20.93 -45.57 54.72
N VAL A 9 21.46 -46.78 54.85
CA VAL A 9 21.98 -47.58 53.73
C VAL A 9 20.80 -48.06 52.85
N ALA A 10 19.67 -48.48 53.42
CA ALA A 10 18.49 -48.83 52.63
C ALA A 10 17.89 -47.65 51.89
N HIS A 11 17.93 -46.44 52.49
CA HIS A 11 17.43 -45.20 51.81
C HIS A 11 18.38 -44.76 50.69
N LEU A 12 19.68 -44.97 50.79
CA LEU A 12 20.67 -44.68 49.74
C LEU A 12 20.61 -45.72 48.58
N ALA A 13 20.37 -46.99 48.90
CA ALA A 13 20.16 -48.04 47.91
C ALA A 13 18.87 -47.80 47.10
N TYR A 14 17.77 -47.38 47.78
CA TYR A 14 16.50 -47.07 47.11
C TYR A 14 16.61 -45.83 46.22
N ARG A 15 17.42 -44.80 46.59
CA ARG A 15 17.70 -43.64 45.75
C ARG A 15 18.54 -44.01 44.54
N ARG A 16 19.48 -44.94 44.61
CA ARG A 16 20.29 -45.34 43.48
C ARG A 16 19.48 -46.12 42.44
N VAL A 17 18.58 -47.03 42.85
CA VAL A 17 17.72 -47.78 41.93
C VAL A 17 16.64 -46.89 41.31
N ALA A 18 16.21 -45.83 42.00
CA ALA A 18 15.26 -44.84 41.45
C ALA A 18 15.93 -43.91 40.42
N CYS A 19 17.25 -43.58 40.58
CA CYS A 19 17.98 -42.75 39.62
C CYS A 19 18.34 -43.48 38.32
N GLU A 20 18.51 -44.80 38.31
CA GLU A 20 18.85 -45.54 37.09
C GLU A 20 17.66 -45.82 36.15
N ARG A 21 16.41 -45.62 36.60
CA ARG A 21 15.21 -45.76 35.73
C ARG A 21 14.72 -44.46 35.08
N GLU A 22 15.26 -43.29 35.45
CA GLU A 22 14.83 -42.01 34.87
C GLU A 22 15.40 -41.66 33.48
N PRO A 23 16.64 -42.07 33.08
CA PRO A 23 17.18 -41.63 31.78
C PRO A 23 16.40 -42.18 30.58
N PHE A 24 15.80 -43.36 30.68
CA PHE A 24 15.08 -43.97 29.53
C PHE A 24 13.69 -43.37 29.36
N ALA A 25 13.00 -42.98 30.42
CA ALA A 25 11.69 -42.33 30.36
C ALA A 25 11.79 -40.85 29.91
N LEU A 26 12.89 -40.18 30.25
CA LEU A 26 13.18 -38.83 29.75
C LEU A 26 13.46 -38.84 28.25
N ASP A 27 14.19 -39.84 27.74
CA ASP A 27 14.61 -39.93 26.36
C ASP A 27 13.41 -40.22 25.42
N VAL A 28 12.52 -41.13 25.81
CA VAL A 28 11.28 -41.43 25.06
C VAL A 28 10.32 -40.24 25.06
N LYS A 29 10.23 -39.50 26.17
CA LYS A 29 9.39 -38.31 26.25
C LYS A 29 9.93 -37.15 25.39
N THR A 30 11.24 -36.99 25.38
CA THR A 30 11.95 -36.00 24.58
C THR A 30 11.85 -36.31 23.09
N LEU A 31 11.99 -37.59 22.69
CA LEU A 31 11.81 -38.08 21.33
C LEU A 31 10.36 -37.92 20.85
N MET A 32 9.35 -38.23 21.68
CA MET A 32 7.94 -38.00 21.35
C MET A 32 7.59 -36.53 21.19
N ILE A 33 8.16 -35.64 22.02
CA ILE A 33 7.96 -34.19 21.92
C ILE A 33 8.62 -33.63 20.66
N SER A 34 9.83 -34.11 20.33
CA SER A 34 10.55 -33.77 19.11
C SER A 34 9.78 -34.22 17.84
N SER A 35 9.33 -35.45 17.80
CA SER A 35 8.52 -36.00 16.70
C SER A 35 7.23 -35.19 16.47
N LYS A 36 6.55 -34.85 17.55
CA LYS A 36 5.30 -34.06 17.50
C LYS A 36 5.54 -32.61 17.00
N ARG A 37 6.67 -31.98 17.37
CA ARG A 37 7.04 -30.64 16.85
C ARG A 37 7.35 -30.67 15.36
N ASN A 38 8.03 -31.70 14.89
CA ASN A 38 8.39 -31.86 13.49
C ASN A 38 7.14 -32.06 12.61
N PHE A 39 6.14 -32.78 13.09
CA PHE A 39 4.86 -32.94 12.38
C PHE A 39 4.15 -31.59 12.19
N ASP A 40 4.03 -30.76 13.26
CA ASP A 40 3.34 -29.47 13.17
C ASP A 40 4.07 -28.51 12.21
N ARG A 41 5.42 -28.51 12.22
CA ARG A 41 6.24 -27.72 11.29
C ARG A 41 5.99 -28.15 9.84
N LYS A 42 5.93 -29.47 9.59
CA LYS A 42 5.66 -29.99 8.24
C LYS A 42 4.27 -29.58 7.75
N VAL A 43 3.23 -29.73 8.57
CA VAL A 43 1.85 -29.34 8.18
C VAL A 43 1.77 -27.84 7.91
N LEU A 44 2.28 -26.99 8.79
CA LEU A 44 2.31 -25.53 8.56
C LEU A 44 3.14 -25.18 7.32
N GLY A 45 4.30 -25.80 7.13
CA GLY A 45 5.12 -25.61 5.94
C GLY A 45 4.39 -25.96 4.65
N ILE A 46 3.65 -27.07 4.62
CA ILE A 46 2.82 -27.46 3.47
C ILE A 46 1.71 -26.43 3.20
N VAL A 47 1.02 -25.96 4.24
CA VAL A 47 -0.03 -24.94 4.11
C VAL A 47 0.52 -23.63 3.58
N LEU A 48 1.65 -23.17 4.10
CA LEU A 48 2.29 -21.94 3.63
C LEU A 48 2.82 -22.08 2.19
N ALA A 49 3.43 -23.21 1.85
CA ALA A 49 3.88 -23.50 0.49
C ALA A 49 2.69 -23.54 -0.49
N PHE A 50 1.58 -24.15 -0.09
CA PHE A 50 0.35 -24.16 -0.88
C PHE A 50 -0.21 -22.75 -1.09
N GLN A 51 -0.22 -21.92 -0.05
CA GLN A 51 -0.62 -20.50 -0.17
C GLN A 51 0.31 -19.72 -1.09
N ALA A 52 1.62 -19.94 -0.99
CA ALA A 52 2.60 -19.31 -1.88
C ALA A 52 2.39 -19.75 -3.34
N LEU A 53 2.06 -21.03 -3.58
CA LEU A 53 1.72 -21.53 -4.92
C LEU A 53 0.43 -20.90 -5.46
N LEU A 54 -0.62 -20.81 -4.64
CA LEU A 54 -1.87 -20.14 -5.03
C LEU A 54 -1.63 -18.66 -5.32
N TYR A 55 -0.85 -17.98 -4.48
CA TYR A 55 -0.47 -16.60 -4.69
C TYR A 55 0.27 -16.43 -6.04
N TRP A 56 1.27 -17.26 -6.30
CA TRP A 56 2.02 -17.22 -7.56
C TRP A 56 1.14 -17.49 -8.77
N THR A 57 0.27 -18.48 -8.68
CA THR A 57 -0.69 -18.82 -9.75
C THR A 57 -1.63 -17.64 -10.03
N PHE A 58 -2.14 -16.99 -8.98
CA PHE A 58 -3.00 -15.83 -9.12
C PHE A 58 -2.24 -14.62 -9.70
N TYR A 59 -1.01 -14.39 -9.23
CA TYR A 59 -0.15 -13.36 -9.78
C TYR A 59 0.05 -13.55 -11.28
N CYS A 60 0.50 -14.72 -11.71
CA CYS A 60 0.75 -15.02 -13.13
C CYS A 60 -0.51 -14.92 -14.01
N ARG A 61 -1.68 -15.29 -13.47
CA ARG A 61 -2.93 -15.25 -14.21
C ARG A 61 -3.54 -13.87 -14.34
N GLU A 62 -3.40 -13.04 -13.29
CA GLU A 62 -4.17 -11.81 -13.14
C GLU A 62 -3.26 -10.57 -13.05
N ILE A 63 -2.41 -10.51 -12.01
CA ILE A 63 -1.71 -9.29 -11.62
C ILE A 63 -0.62 -8.92 -12.62
N ALA A 64 0.08 -9.91 -13.19
CA ALA A 64 1.16 -9.67 -14.14
C ALA A 64 0.67 -9.01 -15.45
N TRP A 65 -0.60 -9.20 -15.80
CA TRP A 65 -1.16 -8.73 -17.08
C TRP A 65 -1.96 -7.44 -16.96
N TYR A 66 -2.39 -7.08 -15.76
CA TYR A 66 -3.31 -5.96 -15.56
C TYR A 66 -2.82 -5.03 -14.48
N PRO A 67 -2.90 -3.70 -14.69
CA PRO A 67 -2.62 -2.72 -13.64
C PRO A 67 -3.49 -2.92 -12.41
N PRO A 68 -3.03 -2.48 -11.22
CA PRO A 68 -3.86 -2.45 -10.03
C PRO A 68 -5.10 -1.59 -10.22
N LEU A 69 -6.23 -2.03 -9.64
CA LEU A 69 -7.51 -1.30 -9.73
C LEU A 69 -7.57 -0.08 -8.81
N ASN A 70 -6.82 -0.09 -7.70
CA ASN A 70 -6.99 0.88 -6.64
C ASN A 70 -5.89 1.94 -6.66
N PHE A 71 -6.30 3.21 -6.65
CA PHE A 71 -5.37 4.35 -6.65
C PHE A 71 -4.45 4.40 -5.41
N ASP A 72 -4.92 3.98 -4.21
CA ASP A 72 -4.05 3.93 -3.04
C ASP A 72 -2.95 2.88 -3.20
N GLN A 73 -3.27 1.72 -3.80
CA GLN A 73 -2.28 0.69 -4.10
C GLN A 73 -1.21 1.21 -5.07
N LEU A 74 -1.63 1.95 -6.09
CA LEU A 74 -0.73 2.54 -7.07
C LEU A 74 0.22 3.54 -6.40
N ALA A 75 -0.29 4.41 -5.52
CA ALA A 75 0.54 5.37 -4.80
C ALA A 75 1.60 4.70 -3.91
N TYR A 76 1.26 3.62 -3.21
CA TYR A 76 2.24 2.88 -2.40
C TYR A 76 3.24 2.08 -3.23
N LEU A 77 2.83 1.55 -4.39
CA LEU A 77 3.75 0.89 -5.34
C LEU A 77 4.73 1.89 -5.92
N GLU A 78 4.24 3.04 -6.38
CA GLU A 78 5.07 4.14 -6.87
C GLU A 78 6.10 4.57 -5.83
N GLU A 79 5.67 4.79 -4.58
CA GLU A 79 6.57 5.15 -3.49
C GLU A 79 7.65 4.06 -3.26
N ALA A 80 7.26 2.78 -3.29
CA ALA A 80 8.21 1.67 -3.17
C ALA A 80 9.22 1.64 -4.33
N TYR A 81 8.79 1.90 -5.56
CA TYR A 81 9.68 1.96 -6.73
C TYR A 81 10.64 3.15 -6.66
N ARG A 82 10.16 4.33 -6.31
CA ARG A 82 11.01 5.53 -6.09
C ARG A 82 12.06 5.30 -5.01
N LEU A 83 11.68 4.66 -3.89
CA LEU A 83 12.62 4.27 -2.84
C LEU A 83 13.65 3.24 -3.33
N GLN A 84 13.23 2.27 -4.13
CA GLN A 84 14.14 1.28 -4.73
C GLN A 84 15.18 1.95 -5.62
N GLU A 85 14.79 2.87 -6.49
CA GLU A 85 15.69 3.63 -7.36
C GLU A 85 16.66 4.50 -6.55
N ARG A 86 16.17 5.18 -5.51
CA ARG A 86 17.02 5.96 -4.61
C ARG A 86 18.07 5.11 -3.90
N ILE A 87 17.69 3.92 -3.42
CA ILE A 87 18.65 2.99 -2.80
C ILE A 87 19.70 2.54 -3.82
N LEU A 88 19.31 2.25 -5.05
CA LEU A 88 20.24 1.89 -6.13
C LEU A 88 21.19 3.02 -6.50
N GLY A 89 20.70 4.27 -6.53
CA GLY A 89 21.51 5.45 -6.90
C GLY A 89 22.39 5.98 -5.76
N HIS A 90 21.92 5.95 -4.52
CA HIS A 90 22.58 6.62 -3.38
C HIS A 90 22.89 5.69 -2.20
N GLY A 91 22.55 4.42 -2.30
CA GLY A 91 22.77 3.40 -1.27
C GLY A 91 21.77 3.47 -0.10
N LEU A 92 21.81 2.42 0.75
CA LEU A 92 20.93 2.28 1.92
C LEU A 92 21.03 3.46 2.92
N GLY A 93 22.17 4.14 2.98
CA GLY A 93 22.35 5.30 3.85
C GLY A 93 21.42 6.47 3.54
N ASP A 94 20.92 6.56 2.31
CA ASP A 94 19.96 7.60 1.91
C ASP A 94 18.60 7.42 2.58
N LEU A 95 18.18 6.20 2.88
CA LEU A 95 16.97 5.93 3.67
C LEU A 95 16.98 6.61 5.04
N LEU A 96 18.16 6.77 5.63
CA LEU A 96 18.32 7.39 6.95
C LEU A 96 18.42 8.92 6.87
N ARG A 97 18.82 9.48 5.71
CA ARG A 97 19.04 10.91 5.51
C ARG A 97 17.85 11.63 4.89
N ALA A 98 17.00 10.88 4.26
CA ALA A 98 16.06 11.44 3.33
C ALA A 98 14.88 12.16 3.98
N SER A 99 14.41 13.19 3.29
CA SER A 99 13.15 13.88 3.55
C SER A 99 11.90 12.98 3.45
N TRP A 100 12.05 11.72 3.00
CA TRP A 100 10.95 10.75 2.92
C TRP A 100 10.33 10.41 4.28
N TYR A 101 11.01 10.71 5.40
CA TYR A 101 10.41 10.68 6.73
C TYR A 101 9.30 11.71 6.94
N LYS A 102 9.24 12.74 6.09
CA LYS A 102 8.26 13.82 6.19
C LYS A 102 7.17 13.68 5.12
N GLY A 103 5.95 14.04 5.50
CA GLY A 103 4.82 14.05 4.58
C GLY A 103 3.98 12.78 4.57
N HIS A 104 4.38 11.73 5.31
CA HIS A 104 3.59 10.52 5.43
C HIS A 104 2.42 10.72 6.40
N TYR A 105 1.21 10.41 5.95
CA TYR A 105 0.00 10.55 6.75
C TYR A 105 -0.60 9.22 7.20
N ASN A 106 -0.36 8.13 6.49
CA ASN A 106 -0.97 6.82 6.77
C ASN A 106 -0.03 5.83 7.48
N GLY A 107 1.24 5.83 7.11
CA GLY A 107 2.28 4.91 7.59
C GLY A 107 3.55 5.09 6.79
N LEU A 108 4.62 4.42 7.18
CA LEU A 108 5.95 4.60 6.61
C LEU A 108 6.57 3.30 6.09
N VAL A 109 6.29 2.17 6.75
CA VAL A 109 7.15 0.97 6.64
C VAL A 109 6.84 0.14 5.40
N LEU A 110 5.59 0.05 4.97
CA LEU A 110 5.20 -0.81 3.84
C LEU A 110 5.92 -0.46 2.52
N PRO A 111 6.03 0.82 2.10
CA PRO A 111 6.81 1.18 0.90
C PRO A 111 8.30 0.79 1.01
N ILE A 112 8.89 0.91 2.21
CA ILE A 112 10.28 0.48 2.44
C ILE A 112 10.43 -1.03 2.26
N GLU A 113 9.53 -1.81 2.85
CA GLU A 113 9.53 -3.26 2.71
C GLU A 113 9.33 -3.68 1.26
N GLY A 114 8.44 -2.96 0.54
CA GLY A 114 8.25 -3.14 -0.89
C GLY A 114 9.51 -2.86 -1.70
N ALA A 115 10.21 -1.76 -1.40
CA ALA A 115 11.47 -1.42 -2.04
C ALA A 115 12.56 -2.47 -1.78
N LEU A 116 12.73 -2.88 -0.51
CA LEU A 116 13.68 -3.91 -0.13
C LEU A 116 13.34 -5.28 -0.75
N SER A 117 12.07 -5.63 -0.79
CA SER A 117 11.61 -6.85 -1.45
C SER A 117 11.90 -6.83 -2.95
N GLY A 118 11.68 -5.70 -3.63
CA GLY A 118 12.03 -5.48 -5.03
C GLY A 118 13.53 -5.60 -5.30
N LEU A 119 14.37 -5.06 -4.41
CA LEU A 119 15.84 -5.19 -4.51
C LEU A 119 16.32 -6.62 -4.32
N LEU A 120 15.72 -7.38 -3.40
CA LEU A 120 16.14 -8.74 -3.06
C LEU A 120 15.66 -9.78 -4.09
N LEU A 121 14.46 -9.64 -4.59
CA LEU A 121 13.81 -10.66 -5.41
C LEU A 121 13.80 -10.30 -6.90
N GLY A 122 14.04 -9.03 -7.22
CA GLY A 122 13.95 -8.50 -8.57
C GLY A 122 12.51 -8.42 -9.10
N GLY A 123 12.34 -7.73 -10.22
CA GLY A 123 11.03 -7.59 -10.87
C GLY A 123 10.12 -6.53 -10.24
N THR A 124 8.93 -6.43 -10.79
CA THR A 124 7.93 -5.44 -10.43
C THR A 124 6.65 -6.09 -9.92
N ARG A 125 5.92 -5.42 -9.07
CA ARG A 125 4.65 -5.79 -8.40
C ARG A 125 4.70 -7.04 -7.53
N TRP A 126 5.14 -8.19 -8.05
CA TRP A 126 5.09 -9.43 -7.27
C TRP A 126 5.94 -9.43 -6.01
N PRO A 127 7.17 -8.83 -5.99
CA PRO A 127 7.95 -8.75 -4.76
C PRO A 127 7.28 -7.85 -3.72
N GLN A 128 6.72 -6.72 -4.15
CA GLN A 128 6.03 -5.79 -3.27
C GLN A 128 4.80 -6.44 -2.64
N LEU A 129 3.97 -7.10 -3.45
CA LEU A 129 2.78 -7.83 -2.98
C LEU A 129 3.15 -9.04 -2.12
N ALA A 130 4.30 -9.70 -2.35
CA ALA A 130 4.76 -10.82 -1.53
C ALA A 130 5.02 -10.44 -0.07
N VAL A 131 5.25 -9.17 0.24
CA VAL A 131 5.33 -8.65 1.62
C VAL A 131 4.06 -9.00 2.41
N ASN A 132 2.89 -8.81 1.83
CA ASN A 132 1.62 -9.18 2.45
C ASN A 132 1.52 -10.69 2.71
N LEU A 133 2.01 -11.53 1.79
CA LEU A 133 2.04 -12.98 1.99
C LEU A 133 2.96 -13.39 3.16
N VAL A 134 4.10 -12.70 3.33
CA VAL A 134 5.00 -12.92 4.45
C VAL A 134 4.32 -12.57 5.78
N PHE A 135 3.65 -11.43 5.86
CA PHE A 135 2.88 -11.05 7.06
C PHE A 135 1.76 -12.04 7.36
N PHE A 136 1.04 -12.50 6.34
CA PHE A 136 -0.04 -13.48 6.52
C PHE A 136 0.49 -14.83 6.98
N GLY A 137 1.61 -15.30 6.45
CA GLY A 137 2.29 -16.50 6.91
C GLY A 137 2.79 -16.37 8.34
N ALA A 138 3.43 -15.25 8.68
CA ALA A 138 3.89 -14.95 10.03
C ALA A 138 2.75 -14.96 11.05
N LEU A 139 1.62 -14.32 10.72
CA LEU A 139 0.41 -14.35 11.53
C LEU A 139 -0.06 -15.78 11.81
N GLN A 140 -0.18 -16.63 10.78
CA GLN A 140 -0.64 -18.01 10.92
C GLN A 140 0.28 -18.83 11.82
N VAL A 141 1.58 -18.72 11.61
CA VAL A 141 2.59 -19.41 12.43
C VAL A 141 2.51 -18.94 13.88
N PHE A 142 2.48 -17.63 14.09
CA PHE A 142 2.45 -17.05 15.44
C PHE A 142 1.16 -17.40 16.19
N ALA A 143 0.02 -17.31 15.51
CA ALA A 143 -1.30 -17.67 16.04
C ALA A 143 -1.36 -19.16 16.41
N PHE A 144 -0.88 -20.06 15.52
CA PHE A 144 -0.80 -21.49 15.78
C PHE A 144 -0.05 -21.81 17.06
N TYR A 145 1.20 -21.33 17.17
CA TYR A 145 2.02 -21.62 18.33
C TYR A 145 1.50 -20.94 19.61
N THR A 146 0.87 -19.78 19.49
CA THR A 146 0.24 -19.13 20.64
C THR A 146 -0.94 -19.96 21.16
N ALA A 147 -1.87 -20.33 20.32
CA ALA A 147 -3.02 -21.13 20.70
C ALA A 147 -2.61 -22.50 21.27
N ARG A 148 -1.68 -23.18 20.58
CA ARG A 148 -1.12 -24.46 21.04
C ARG A 148 -0.49 -24.36 22.43
N ASN A 149 0.29 -23.33 22.70
CA ASN A 149 1.02 -23.21 23.96
C ASN A 149 0.14 -22.74 25.12
N VAL A 150 -0.83 -21.83 24.84
CA VAL A 150 -1.74 -21.30 25.88
C VAL A 150 -2.67 -22.36 26.40
N TRP A 151 -3.17 -23.25 25.54
CA TRP A 151 -4.13 -24.28 25.93
C TRP A 151 -3.53 -25.71 25.98
N ASP A 152 -2.21 -25.83 25.73
CA ASP A 152 -1.46 -27.10 25.74
C ASP A 152 -2.11 -28.20 24.86
N ARG A 153 -2.73 -27.79 23.75
CA ARG A 153 -3.39 -28.70 22.79
C ARG A 153 -3.18 -28.23 21.35
N ARG A 154 -2.71 -29.13 20.51
CA ARG A 154 -2.48 -28.85 19.08
C ARG A 154 -3.75 -28.47 18.32
N VAL A 155 -4.88 -29.09 18.68
CA VAL A 155 -6.15 -28.88 18.01
C VAL A 155 -6.56 -27.41 17.96
N PHE A 156 -6.24 -26.62 18.99
CA PHE A 156 -6.53 -25.21 19.01
C PHE A 156 -5.61 -24.39 18.08
N GLY A 157 -4.37 -24.88 17.86
CA GLY A 157 -3.49 -24.31 16.84
C GLY A 157 -4.06 -24.47 15.43
N TYR A 158 -4.57 -25.65 15.09
CA TYR A 158 -5.22 -25.87 13.78
C TYR A 158 -6.55 -25.13 13.65
N ALA A 159 -7.36 -25.12 14.73
CA ALA A 159 -8.63 -24.39 14.74
C ALA A 159 -8.44 -22.88 14.50
N ILE A 160 -7.44 -22.22 15.13
CA ILE A 160 -7.20 -20.80 14.94
C ILE A 160 -6.73 -20.48 13.52
N VAL A 161 -5.82 -21.29 12.94
CA VAL A 161 -5.39 -21.10 11.56
C VAL A 161 -6.57 -21.31 10.61
N GLY A 162 -7.38 -22.35 10.83
CA GLY A 162 -8.60 -22.56 10.04
C GLY A 162 -9.57 -21.38 10.11
N LEU A 163 -9.82 -20.81 11.29
CA LEU A 163 -10.66 -19.63 11.45
C LEU A 163 -10.08 -18.39 10.76
N ILE A 164 -8.76 -18.17 10.82
CA ILE A 164 -8.10 -17.08 10.08
C ILE A 164 -8.30 -17.27 8.57
N LEU A 165 -8.12 -18.49 8.06
CA LEU A 165 -8.33 -18.79 6.64
C LEU A 165 -9.81 -18.72 6.20
N CYS A 166 -10.76 -18.90 7.14
CA CYS A 166 -12.19 -18.73 6.87
C CYS A 166 -12.60 -17.27 6.67
N GLN A 167 -11.81 -16.30 7.13
CA GLN A 167 -12.13 -14.88 7.00
C GLN A 167 -12.07 -14.42 5.54
N ALA A 168 -12.94 -13.49 5.18
CA ALA A 168 -12.94 -12.87 3.87
C ALA A 168 -11.85 -11.80 3.72
N THR A 169 -11.35 -11.24 4.85
CA THR A 169 -10.39 -10.12 4.86
C THR A 169 -9.20 -10.31 3.93
N ALA A 170 -8.59 -11.51 3.90
CA ALA A 170 -7.46 -11.80 3.02
C ALA A 170 -7.79 -11.73 1.53
N TRP A 171 -9.07 -11.78 1.17
CA TRP A 171 -9.54 -11.89 -0.22
C TRP A 171 -10.35 -10.69 -0.68
N LEU A 172 -10.38 -9.63 0.11
CA LEU A 172 -11.01 -8.39 -0.32
C LEU A 172 -10.20 -7.78 -1.46
N PRO A 173 -10.88 -7.23 -2.48
CA PRO A 173 -10.19 -6.53 -3.57
C PRO A 173 -9.46 -5.29 -3.08
N TRP A 174 -9.97 -4.67 -2.01
CA TRP A 174 -9.38 -3.51 -1.35
C TRP A 174 -8.98 -3.87 0.09
N GLY A 175 -7.71 -3.67 0.41
CA GLY A 175 -7.16 -3.99 1.72
C GLY A 175 -6.97 -5.48 1.99
N GLY A 176 -6.91 -6.33 0.95
CA GLY A 176 -6.63 -7.75 1.06
C GLY A 176 -5.19 -8.12 0.70
N LEU A 177 -4.93 -9.42 0.55
CA LEU A 177 -3.61 -10.00 0.29
C LEU A 177 -2.96 -9.46 -1.01
N PHE A 178 -3.78 -9.24 -2.03
CA PHE A 178 -3.34 -8.81 -3.36
C PHE A 178 -3.42 -7.30 -3.58
N ASP A 179 -3.66 -6.56 -2.52
CA ASP A 179 -3.66 -5.10 -2.51
C ASP A 179 -2.45 -4.59 -1.71
N PHE A 180 -1.53 -3.90 -2.37
CA PHE A 180 -0.33 -3.34 -1.71
C PHE A 180 -0.70 -2.10 -0.90
N ARG A 181 -1.50 -2.33 0.17
CA ARG A 181 -1.96 -1.31 1.11
C ARG A 181 -1.59 -1.69 2.54
N MET A 182 -1.40 -0.69 3.36
CA MET A 182 -1.01 -0.85 4.77
C MET A 182 -2.06 -1.57 5.63
N ASP A 183 -3.30 -1.65 5.16
CA ASP A 183 -4.42 -2.21 5.93
C ASP A 183 -4.27 -3.71 6.15
N PHE A 184 -3.78 -4.46 5.16
CA PHE A 184 -3.58 -5.91 5.31
C PHE A 184 -2.42 -6.26 6.24
N SER A 185 -1.28 -5.57 6.10
CA SER A 185 -0.16 -5.74 7.01
C SER A 185 -0.53 -5.31 8.44
N ALA A 186 -1.32 -4.24 8.61
CA ALA A 186 -1.86 -3.82 9.91
C ALA A 186 -2.80 -4.88 10.51
N TYR A 187 -3.69 -5.49 9.71
CA TYR A 187 -4.50 -6.63 10.15
C TYR A 187 -3.63 -7.77 10.68
N CYS A 188 -2.60 -8.16 9.95
CA CYS A 188 -1.69 -9.23 10.36
C CYS A 188 -0.92 -8.86 11.63
N LEU A 189 -0.33 -7.67 11.69
CA LEU A 189 0.46 -7.20 12.83
C LEU A 189 -0.38 -7.01 14.09
N TYR A 190 -1.60 -6.47 13.97
CA TYR A 190 -2.52 -6.35 15.10
C TYR A 190 -2.92 -7.74 15.64
N GLY A 191 -3.14 -8.69 14.74
CA GLY A 191 -3.36 -10.09 15.11
C GLY A 191 -2.16 -10.69 15.85
N ILE A 192 -0.94 -10.48 15.36
CA ILE A 192 0.30 -10.92 16.01
C ILE A 192 0.46 -10.24 17.37
N TRP A 193 0.16 -8.94 17.48
CA TRP A 193 0.18 -8.20 18.74
C TRP A 193 -0.80 -8.78 19.75
N ALA A 194 -2.05 -9.01 19.36
CA ALA A 194 -3.05 -9.63 20.25
C ALA A 194 -2.62 -11.03 20.71
N CYS A 195 -2.04 -11.84 19.82
CA CYS A 195 -1.43 -13.12 20.16
C CYS A 195 -0.29 -12.98 21.19
N ALA A 196 0.59 -11.98 21.00
CA ALA A 196 1.70 -11.72 21.91
C ALA A 196 1.22 -11.32 23.31
N VAL A 197 0.15 -10.51 23.40
CA VAL A 197 -0.49 -10.18 24.69
C VAL A 197 -1.06 -11.41 25.36
N VAL A 198 -1.78 -12.29 24.63
CA VAL A 198 -2.27 -13.56 25.19
C VAL A 198 -1.10 -14.43 25.67
N ARG A 199 -0.02 -14.51 24.88
CA ARG A 199 1.19 -15.29 25.25
C ARG A 199 1.95 -14.70 26.42
N SER A 200 1.92 -13.38 26.60
CA SER A 200 2.48 -12.69 27.78
C SER A 200 1.71 -12.99 29.08
N LYS A 201 0.69 -13.84 29.00
CA LYS A 201 -0.30 -14.05 30.08
C LYS A 201 -0.96 -12.72 30.48
N LEU A 202 -1.30 -11.91 29.46
CA LEU A 202 -1.89 -10.59 29.62
C LEU A 202 -0.98 -9.64 30.42
N PHE A 203 0.23 -9.44 29.91
CA PHE A 203 1.29 -8.60 30.50
C PHE A 203 1.84 -9.07 31.86
N LEU A 204 1.57 -10.31 32.29
CA LEU A 204 2.20 -10.82 33.49
C LEU A 204 3.69 -11.15 33.29
N ASP A 205 4.06 -11.59 32.10
CA ASP A 205 5.46 -11.86 31.70
C ASP A 205 6.10 -10.59 31.12
N ARG A 206 7.15 -10.07 31.82
CA ARG A 206 7.82 -8.83 31.46
C ARG A 206 8.55 -8.92 30.11
N ARG A 207 9.14 -10.06 29.77
CA ARG A 207 9.86 -10.25 28.50
C ARG A 207 8.89 -10.15 27.31
N TRP A 208 7.76 -10.83 27.43
CA TRP A 208 6.70 -10.76 26.44
C TRP A 208 6.01 -9.39 26.39
N ALA A 209 5.94 -8.65 27.50
CA ALA A 209 5.41 -7.29 27.51
C ALA A 209 6.29 -6.35 26.67
N ILE A 210 7.62 -6.47 26.75
CA ILE A 210 8.55 -5.75 25.85
C ILE A 210 8.28 -6.16 24.40
N GLY A 211 8.16 -7.46 24.12
CA GLY A 211 7.79 -7.95 22.78
C GLY A 211 6.47 -7.38 22.26
N CYS A 212 5.45 -7.27 23.10
CA CYS A 212 4.19 -6.60 22.75
C CYS A 212 4.42 -5.11 22.40
N GLY A 213 5.32 -4.44 23.13
CA GLY A 213 5.71 -3.06 22.85
C GLY A 213 6.41 -2.91 21.49
N LEU A 214 7.36 -3.80 21.19
CA LEU A 214 8.06 -3.81 19.90
C LEU A 214 7.10 -4.04 18.72
N ILE A 215 6.23 -5.06 18.82
CA ILE A 215 5.24 -5.37 17.79
C ILE A 215 4.24 -4.21 17.65
N GLY A 216 3.78 -3.63 18.77
CA GLY A 216 2.86 -2.51 18.76
C GLY A 216 3.48 -1.23 18.15
N GLY A 217 4.74 -0.94 18.46
CA GLY A 217 5.48 0.17 17.85
C GLY A 217 5.65 -0.01 16.34
N PHE A 218 5.99 -1.21 15.90
CA PHE A 218 6.10 -1.55 14.49
C PHE A 218 4.73 -1.46 13.76
N LEU A 219 3.65 -1.90 14.41
CA LEU A 219 2.29 -1.74 13.91
C LEU A 219 1.91 -0.26 13.73
N VAL A 220 2.27 0.61 14.68
CA VAL A 220 2.04 2.06 14.57
C VAL A 220 2.80 2.64 13.38
N LEU A 221 4.04 2.23 13.14
CA LEU A 221 4.82 2.68 11.97
C LEU A 221 4.25 2.17 10.65
N HIS A 222 3.62 1.00 10.65
CA HIS A 222 2.92 0.48 9.47
C HIS A 222 1.64 1.25 9.16
N ARG A 223 0.85 1.58 10.20
CA ARG A 223 -0.43 2.26 10.03
C ARG A 223 -0.67 3.21 11.21
N PHE A 224 -0.47 4.50 11.03
CA PHE A 224 -0.47 5.49 12.12
C PHE A 224 -1.76 5.50 12.94
N VAL A 225 -2.93 5.31 12.30
CA VAL A 225 -4.21 5.26 13.01
C VAL A 225 -4.29 4.15 14.07
N THR A 226 -3.48 3.11 13.96
CA THR A 226 -3.47 2.01 14.94
C THR A 226 -3.01 2.44 16.33
N VAL A 227 -2.34 3.60 16.46
CA VAL A 227 -2.00 4.17 17.77
C VAL A 227 -3.26 4.40 18.61
N VAL A 228 -4.35 4.87 17.99
CA VAL A 228 -5.62 5.12 18.70
C VAL A 228 -6.28 3.80 19.12
N TYR A 229 -6.19 2.76 18.30
CA TYR A 229 -6.68 1.42 18.65
C TYR A 229 -5.92 0.85 19.84
N LEU A 230 -4.58 0.91 19.79
CA LEU A 230 -3.73 0.43 20.89
C LEU A 230 -3.96 1.22 22.17
N LEU A 231 -4.09 2.54 22.09
CA LEU A 231 -4.40 3.40 23.25
C LEU A 231 -5.74 3.02 23.87
N GLY A 232 -6.78 2.81 23.06
CA GLY A 232 -8.11 2.39 23.56
C GLY A 232 -8.07 1.04 24.27
N VAL A 233 -7.44 0.03 23.63
CA VAL A 233 -7.35 -1.32 24.19
C VAL A 233 -6.44 -1.37 25.42
N CYS A 234 -5.25 -0.79 25.35
CA CYS A 234 -4.30 -0.77 26.46
C CYS A 234 -4.82 0.07 27.62
N GLY A 235 -5.40 1.24 27.36
CA GLY A 235 -6.00 2.12 28.36
C GLY A 235 -7.19 1.45 29.05
N GLY A 236 -8.08 0.83 28.30
CA GLY A 236 -9.20 0.05 28.85
C GLY A 236 -8.72 -1.10 29.73
N PHE A 237 -7.74 -1.88 29.26
CA PHE A 237 -7.19 -3.00 30.05
C PHE A 237 -6.39 -2.52 31.27
N ALA A 238 -5.68 -1.39 31.19
CA ALA A 238 -5.05 -0.74 32.34
C ALA A 238 -6.09 -0.35 33.40
N GLY A 239 -7.21 0.25 32.97
CA GLY A 239 -8.33 0.57 33.85
C GLY A 239 -8.89 -0.65 34.57
N VAL A 240 -9.05 -1.78 33.85
CA VAL A 240 -9.47 -3.06 34.45
C VAL A 240 -8.44 -3.54 35.48
N CYS A 241 -7.14 -3.49 35.18
CA CYS A 241 -6.11 -3.90 36.14
C CYS A 241 -6.12 -3.06 37.42
N VAL A 242 -6.23 -1.73 37.28
CA VAL A 242 -6.32 -0.80 38.43
C VAL A 242 -7.59 -1.03 39.22
N ALA A 243 -8.75 -1.09 38.57
CA ALA A 243 -10.05 -1.28 39.25
C ALA A 243 -10.11 -2.61 40.01
N VAL A 244 -9.72 -3.73 39.36
CA VAL A 244 -9.71 -5.06 40.02
C VAL A 244 -8.69 -5.10 41.16
N GLY A 245 -7.47 -4.53 40.94
CA GLY A 245 -6.45 -4.45 41.98
C GLY A 245 -6.88 -3.68 43.20
N PHE A 246 -7.63 -2.58 42.99
CA PHE A 246 -8.17 -1.77 44.08
C PHE A 246 -9.37 -2.43 44.77
N LEU A 247 -10.36 -2.92 44.00
CA LEU A 247 -11.58 -3.53 44.54
C LEU A 247 -11.32 -4.86 45.29
N ARG A 248 -10.27 -5.57 44.85
CA ARG A 248 -9.87 -6.87 45.44
C ARG A 248 -8.60 -6.79 46.29
N ARG A 249 -8.32 -5.62 46.87
CA ARG A 249 -7.13 -5.40 47.73
C ARG A 249 -7.00 -6.36 48.91
N ALA A 250 -8.11 -6.94 49.41
CA ALA A 250 -8.11 -7.97 50.44
C ALA A 250 -7.42 -9.28 49.96
N ASP A 251 -7.44 -9.57 48.65
CA ASP A 251 -6.64 -10.65 48.06
C ASP A 251 -5.29 -10.07 47.57
N ALA A 252 -4.30 -10.08 48.48
CA ALA A 252 -2.98 -9.49 48.21
C ALA A 252 -2.28 -10.09 47.00
N ASP A 253 -2.49 -11.37 46.69
CA ASP A 253 -1.88 -12.03 45.53
C ASP A 253 -2.55 -11.60 44.23
N LEU A 254 -3.84 -11.47 44.20
CA LEU A 254 -4.57 -10.94 43.05
C LEU A 254 -4.19 -9.49 42.82
N ALA A 255 -4.20 -8.64 43.86
CA ALA A 255 -3.81 -7.24 43.74
C ALA A 255 -2.38 -7.08 43.22
N ARG A 256 -1.42 -7.90 43.73
CA ARG A 256 -0.02 -7.91 43.22
C ARG A 256 0.06 -8.27 41.74
N ARG A 257 -0.66 -9.31 41.30
CA ARG A 257 -0.69 -9.69 39.86
C ARG A 257 -1.31 -8.61 39.00
N MET A 258 -2.37 -7.93 39.43
CA MET A 258 -2.98 -6.83 38.68
C MET A 258 -2.00 -5.66 38.53
N TRP A 259 -1.33 -5.28 39.63
CA TRP A 259 -0.31 -4.24 39.60
C TRP A 259 0.87 -4.59 38.69
N GLN A 260 1.35 -5.84 38.75
CA GLN A 260 2.40 -6.33 37.84
C GLN A 260 1.97 -6.25 36.36
N ARG A 261 0.72 -6.60 36.04
CA ARG A 261 0.15 -6.43 34.68
C ARG A 261 0.16 -4.97 34.27
N PHE A 262 -0.28 -4.09 35.14
CA PHE A 262 -0.30 -2.65 34.90
C PHE A 262 1.11 -2.09 34.64
N CYS A 263 2.10 -2.41 35.47
CA CYS A 263 3.48 -1.96 35.29
C CYS A 263 4.09 -2.49 33.98
N ASN A 264 3.85 -3.74 33.64
CA ASN A 264 4.36 -4.35 32.41
C ASN A 264 3.63 -3.81 31.16
N LEU A 265 2.35 -3.50 31.27
CA LEU A 265 1.60 -2.82 30.22
C LEU A 265 2.13 -1.39 29.98
N SER A 266 2.42 -0.66 31.08
CA SER A 266 3.04 0.67 31.00
C SER A 266 4.44 0.60 30.34
N LEU A 267 5.21 -0.43 30.65
CA LEU A 267 6.48 -0.70 29.99
C LEU A 267 6.28 -0.95 28.48
N SER A 268 5.29 -1.77 28.10
CA SER A 268 4.93 -2.02 26.70
C SER A 268 4.53 -0.72 26.00
N ALA A 269 3.69 0.10 26.62
CA ALA A 269 3.29 1.40 26.09
C ALA A 269 4.48 2.35 25.93
N GLY A 270 5.40 2.38 26.88
CA GLY A 270 6.66 3.14 26.78
C GLY A 270 7.49 2.73 25.56
N VAL A 271 7.60 1.43 25.28
CA VAL A 271 8.31 0.93 24.09
C VAL A 271 7.60 1.36 22.81
N ILE A 272 6.25 1.29 22.75
CA ILE A 272 5.46 1.77 21.60
C ILE A 272 5.74 3.26 21.36
N ILE A 273 5.74 4.06 22.42
CA ILE A 273 5.99 5.51 22.34
C ILE A 273 7.41 5.79 21.83
N ILE A 274 8.42 5.11 22.37
CA ILE A 274 9.82 5.29 21.93
C ILE A 274 9.98 5.01 20.44
N ILE A 275 9.29 3.99 19.92
CA ILE A 275 9.39 3.62 18.49
C ILE A 275 8.52 4.53 17.63
N GLY A 276 7.28 4.79 18.01
CA GLY A 276 6.30 5.47 17.16
C GLY A 276 6.32 7.00 17.24
N ALA A 277 6.53 7.57 18.42
CA ALA A 277 6.39 9.01 18.62
C ALA A 277 7.38 9.87 17.80
N PRO A 278 8.67 9.53 17.65
CA PRO A 278 9.58 10.33 16.83
C PRO A 278 9.07 10.50 15.39
N ILE A 279 8.60 9.44 14.78
CA ILE A 279 8.10 9.44 13.41
C ILE A 279 6.74 10.17 13.30
N LEU A 280 5.85 9.95 14.26
CA LEU A 280 4.56 10.65 14.30
C LEU A 280 4.72 12.16 14.49
N ILE A 281 5.67 12.59 15.32
CA ILE A 281 5.96 14.02 15.54
C ILE A 281 6.47 14.68 14.25
N VAL A 282 7.42 14.05 13.57
CA VAL A 282 7.95 14.54 12.30
C VAL A 282 6.87 14.63 11.22
N ASN A 283 5.94 13.69 11.19
CA ASN A 283 4.86 13.62 10.21
C ASN A 283 3.56 14.29 10.70
N TRP A 284 3.56 14.89 11.90
CA TRP A 284 2.34 15.45 12.48
C TRP A 284 1.58 16.41 11.57
N PRO A 285 2.22 17.32 10.82
CA PRO A 285 1.49 18.20 9.90
C PRO A 285 0.68 17.42 8.86
N ALA A 286 1.24 16.36 8.26
CA ALA A 286 0.57 15.54 7.28
C ALA A 286 -0.54 14.68 7.92
N VAL A 287 -0.25 14.07 9.07
CA VAL A 287 -1.21 13.27 9.86
C VAL A 287 -2.39 14.13 10.31
N HIS A 288 -2.13 15.33 10.83
CA HIS A 288 -3.16 16.27 11.25
C HIS A 288 -4.02 16.72 10.07
N ASN A 289 -3.39 17.10 8.95
CA ASN A 289 -4.13 17.53 7.77
C ASN A 289 -5.04 16.41 7.24
N TYR A 290 -4.55 15.18 7.17
CA TYR A 290 -5.32 14.05 6.67
C TYR A 290 -6.43 13.63 7.63
N TYR A 291 -6.11 13.28 8.89
CA TYR A 291 -7.11 12.71 9.82
C TYR A 291 -7.98 13.77 10.47
N VAL A 292 -7.43 14.93 10.84
CA VAL A 292 -8.22 15.95 11.53
C VAL A 292 -8.90 16.87 10.53
N VAL A 293 -8.14 17.52 9.66
CA VAL A 293 -8.70 18.51 8.72
C VAL A 293 -9.56 17.79 7.65
N GLY A 294 -9.08 16.73 7.02
CA GLY A 294 -9.82 16.00 5.99
C GLY A 294 -11.00 15.22 6.59
N HIS A 295 -10.72 14.25 7.47
CA HIS A 295 -11.72 13.29 7.94
C HIS A 295 -12.63 13.81 9.06
N LEU A 296 -12.09 14.51 10.08
CA LEU A 296 -12.90 14.87 11.24
C LEU A 296 -13.63 16.21 11.08
N VAL A 297 -13.00 17.21 10.46
CA VAL A 297 -13.53 18.58 10.38
C VAL A 297 -14.04 18.92 8.98
N GLY A 298 -13.30 18.49 7.93
CA GLY A 298 -13.56 18.87 6.54
C GLY A 298 -14.81 18.24 5.92
N ASN A 299 -15.09 18.65 4.69
CA ASN A 299 -16.24 18.16 3.93
C ASN A 299 -16.09 16.71 3.43
N GLU A 300 -14.88 16.18 3.37
CA GLU A 300 -14.59 14.81 2.94
C GLU A 300 -15.40 13.78 3.73
N LYS A 301 -15.56 13.97 5.05
CA LYS A 301 -16.38 13.09 5.89
C LYS A 301 -17.81 12.93 5.42
N TYR A 302 -18.43 13.99 4.92
CA TYR A 302 -19.83 13.97 4.44
C TYR A 302 -19.92 13.27 3.09
N ILE A 303 -18.93 13.47 2.22
CA ILE A 303 -18.84 12.80 0.93
C ILE A 303 -18.71 11.30 1.12
N ARG A 304 -17.76 10.86 1.97
CA ARG A 304 -17.57 9.44 2.30
C ARG A 304 -18.78 8.85 3.02
N ALA A 305 -19.40 9.57 3.94
CA ALA A 305 -20.61 9.12 4.60
C ALA A 305 -21.74 8.89 3.58
N ALA A 306 -21.93 9.82 2.63
CA ALA A 306 -22.92 9.69 1.58
C ALA A 306 -22.66 8.52 0.63
N GLU A 307 -21.40 8.28 0.25
CA GLU A 307 -20.95 7.14 -0.57
C GLU A 307 -21.36 5.80 0.04
N TYR A 308 -21.20 5.66 1.36
CA TYR A 308 -21.63 4.47 2.11
C TYR A 308 -23.08 4.49 2.60
N GLY A 309 -23.87 5.46 2.15
CA GLY A 309 -25.31 5.58 2.47
C GLY A 309 -25.58 5.94 3.95
N ILE A 310 -24.60 6.53 4.64
CA ILE A 310 -24.76 6.98 6.03
C ILE A 310 -25.59 8.28 6.04
N ARG A 311 -26.82 8.21 6.51
CA ARG A 311 -27.76 9.35 6.54
C ARG A 311 -28.14 9.78 7.96
N ASP A 312 -27.91 8.90 8.94
CA ASP A 312 -28.34 9.08 10.33
C ASP A 312 -27.36 8.45 11.30
N PRO A 313 -27.48 8.75 12.62
CA PRO A 313 -26.62 8.16 13.65
C PRO A 313 -26.73 6.64 13.78
N VAL A 314 -27.88 6.04 13.46
CA VAL A 314 -28.09 4.59 13.51
C VAL A 314 -27.33 3.91 12.38
N GLY A 315 -27.42 4.46 11.16
CA GLY A 315 -26.60 4.02 10.03
C GLY A 315 -25.10 4.09 10.33
N ASN A 316 -24.66 5.18 10.95
CA ASN A 316 -23.28 5.34 11.39
C ASN A 316 -22.86 4.26 12.41
N LEU A 317 -23.68 4.01 13.43
CA LEU A 317 -23.41 3.01 14.46
C LEU A 317 -23.34 1.58 13.90
N LEU A 318 -24.23 1.25 12.98
CA LEU A 318 -24.37 -0.09 12.40
C LEU A 318 -23.41 -0.38 11.25
N TYR A 319 -22.74 0.62 10.68
CA TYR A 319 -21.88 0.44 9.53
C TYR A 319 -20.77 -0.59 9.77
N TYR A 320 -19.88 -0.33 10.76
CA TYR A 320 -18.78 -1.24 11.02
C TYR A 320 -19.21 -2.63 11.52
N PRO A 321 -20.17 -2.79 12.43
CA PRO A 321 -20.71 -4.11 12.72
C PRO A 321 -21.16 -4.89 11.49
N LYS A 322 -21.87 -4.25 10.55
CA LYS A 322 -22.30 -4.89 9.29
C LYS A 322 -21.12 -5.19 8.38
N SER A 323 -20.24 -4.21 8.14
CA SER A 323 -19.05 -4.37 7.29
C SER A 323 -18.13 -5.48 7.82
N ILE A 324 -17.91 -5.56 9.14
CA ILE A 324 -17.08 -6.59 9.75
C ILE A 324 -17.72 -7.97 9.60
N ILE A 325 -19.01 -8.12 9.95
CA ILE A 325 -19.68 -9.43 9.94
C ILE A 325 -19.80 -9.96 8.51
N TRP A 326 -20.25 -9.15 7.58
CA TRP A 326 -20.57 -9.58 6.22
C TRP A 326 -19.41 -9.41 5.24
N GLY A 327 -18.63 -8.34 5.35
CA GLY A 327 -17.48 -8.06 4.50
C GLY A 327 -16.22 -8.82 4.94
N HIS A 328 -15.75 -8.58 6.17
CA HIS A 328 -14.45 -9.09 6.63
C HIS A 328 -14.49 -10.52 7.16
N TRP A 329 -15.46 -10.86 8.01
CA TRP A 329 -15.61 -12.23 8.50
C TRP A 329 -16.20 -13.12 7.42
N GLY A 330 -17.33 -12.73 6.87
CA GLY A 330 -18.06 -13.48 5.86
C GLY A 330 -18.71 -14.75 6.42
N GLN A 331 -19.56 -15.37 5.61
CA GLN A 331 -20.33 -16.54 6.00
C GLN A 331 -19.45 -17.73 6.41
N THR A 332 -18.31 -17.91 5.75
CA THR A 332 -17.40 -19.04 6.02
C THR A 332 -16.80 -18.97 7.42
N PHE A 333 -16.42 -17.77 7.89
CA PHE A 333 -15.92 -17.57 9.25
C PHE A 333 -17.03 -17.80 10.30
N LEU A 334 -18.24 -17.30 10.04
CA LEU A 334 -19.38 -17.52 10.95
C LEU A 334 -19.71 -19.01 11.08
N PHE A 335 -19.73 -19.72 9.95
CA PHE A 335 -19.97 -21.17 9.93
C PHE A 335 -18.82 -21.94 10.62
N GLY A 336 -17.58 -21.62 10.33
CA GLY A 336 -16.41 -22.18 11.00
C GLY A 336 -16.42 -21.95 12.53
N SER A 337 -16.84 -20.76 12.95
CA SER A 337 -17.01 -20.42 14.36
C SER A 337 -18.11 -21.27 15.03
N ALA A 338 -19.23 -21.45 14.35
CA ALA A 338 -20.31 -22.32 14.82
C ALA A 338 -19.85 -23.79 14.96
N ILE A 339 -19.09 -24.32 13.98
CA ILE A 339 -18.50 -25.68 14.07
C ILE A 339 -17.55 -25.78 15.26
N ALA A 340 -16.68 -24.79 15.49
CA ALA A 340 -15.72 -24.78 16.59
C ALA A 340 -16.43 -24.81 17.95
N ILE A 341 -17.45 -23.97 18.13
CA ILE A 341 -18.23 -23.87 19.38
C ILE A 341 -19.06 -25.14 19.56
N ALA A 342 -19.83 -25.58 18.55
CA ALA A 342 -20.67 -26.78 18.62
C ALA A 342 -19.83 -28.03 18.88
N GLY A 343 -18.67 -28.16 18.20
CA GLY A 343 -17.72 -29.25 18.43
C GLY A 343 -17.19 -29.25 19.87
N GLY A 344 -16.89 -28.07 20.43
CA GLY A 344 -16.50 -27.92 21.84
C GLY A 344 -17.59 -28.34 22.81
N VAL A 345 -18.84 -27.90 22.57
CA VAL A 345 -20.01 -28.28 23.39
C VAL A 345 -20.27 -29.78 23.28
N ALA A 346 -20.32 -30.34 22.09
CA ALA A 346 -20.49 -31.78 21.88
C ALA A 346 -19.38 -32.59 22.56
N ALA A 347 -18.12 -32.15 22.40
CA ALA A 347 -17.00 -32.78 23.09
C ALA A 347 -17.18 -32.81 24.61
N ARG A 348 -17.74 -31.76 25.20
CA ARG A 348 -18.04 -31.70 26.63
C ARG A 348 -19.20 -32.62 27.03
N CYS A 349 -20.28 -32.65 26.24
CA CYS A 349 -21.46 -33.47 26.54
C CYS A 349 -21.16 -34.97 26.44
N PHE A 350 -20.39 -35.37 25.44
CA PHE A 350 -20.08 -36.81 25.18
C PHE A 350 -18.73 -37.22 25.81
N GLY A 351 -17.99 -36.30 26.39
CA GLY A 351 -16.77 -36.59 27.15
C GLY A 351 -17.11 -37.03 28.56
N ARG A 352 -16.57 -38.19 29.02
CA ARG A 352 -16.71 -38.62 30.43
C ARG A 352 -16.13 -37.55 31.36
N SER A 353 -16.99 -36.99 32.21
CA SER A 353 -16.62 -36.17 33.37
C SER A 353 -16.01 -37.11 34.42
N GLY A 354 -14.69 -37.20 34.50
CA GLY A 354 -14.05 -37.88 35.62
C GLY A 354 -14.27 -37.07 36.89
N ASN A 355 -14.83 -37.71 37.92
CA ASN A 355 -14.88 -37.15 39.29
C ASN A 355 -13.45 -37.02 39.84
N PHE A 356 -12.77 -35.95 39.52
CA PHE A 356 -11.49 -35.59 40.13
C PHE A 356 -11.65 -34.28 40.92
N SER A 357 -11.42 -34.38 42.20
CA SER A 357 -11.31 -33.25 43.13
C SER A 357 -10.37 -32.19 42.53
N MET A 358 -10.92 -31.07 42.14
CA MET A 358 -10.15 -29.91 41.70
C MET A 358 -9.59 -29.16 42.91
N LYS A 359 -8.28 -28.91 42.96
CA LYS A 359 -7.74 -27.75 43.70
C LYS A 359 -8.44 -26.49 43.21
N PRO A 360 -8.69 -25.52 44.09
CA PRO A 360 -9.51 -24.35 43.77
C PRO A 360 -9.06 -23.63 42.52
N ALA A 361 -10.03 -23.40 41.68
CA ALA A 361 -9.89 -22.91 40.30
C ALA A 361 -9.55 -21.40 40.20
N SER A 362 -9.25 -20.70 41.28
CA SER A 362 -9.21 -19.24 41.34
C SER A 362 -8.29 -18.59 40.32
N TYR A 363 -7.06 -19.09 40.14
CA TYR A 363 -6.12 -18.50 39.17
C TYR A 363 -6.47 -18.78 37.68
N ARG A 364 -7.01 -19.95 37.40
CA ARG A 364 -7.38 -20.31 36.00
C ARG A 364 -8.64 -19.56 35.54
N ASP A 365 -9.57 -19.32 36.46
CA ASP A 365 -10.82 -18.60 36.15
C ASP A 365 -10.57 -17.10 35.96
N GLU A 366 -9.73 -16.49 36.80
CA GLU A 366 -9.26 -15.10 36.64
C GLU A 366 -8.60 -14.86 35.28
N THR A 367 -7.63 -15.70 34.93
CA THR A 367 -6.89 -15.54 33.67
C THR A 367 -7.81 -15.69 32.45
N PHE A 368 -8.78 -16.60 32.50
CA PHE A 368 -9.79 -16.75 31.45
C PHE A 368 -10.64 -15.50 31.31
N LEU A 369 -11.19 -14.99 32.41
CA LEU A 369 -12.05 -13.80 32.38
C LEU A 369 -11.30 -12.59 31.84
N LEU A 370 -10.09 -12.35 32.32
CA LEU A 370 -9.25 -11.25 31.84
C LEU A 370 -8.88 -11.42 30.35
N GLN A 371 -8.67 -12.65 29.86
CA GLN A 371 -8.42 -12.92 28.45
C GLN A 371 -9.65 -12.61 27.60
N VAL A 372 -10.84 -12.96 28.06
CA VAL A 372 -12.09 -12.60 27.38
C VAL A 372 -12.27 -11.09 27.36
N ILE A 373 -12.06 -10.40 28.48
CA ILE A 373 -12.16 -8.94 28.57
C ILE A 373 -11.16 -8.28 27.61
N PHE A 374 -9.91 -8.73 27.60
CA PHE A 374 -8.90 -8.20 26.69
C PHE A 374 -9.28 -8.41 25.22
N LEU A 375 -9.71 -9.62 24.84
CA LEU A 375 -10.09 -9.93 23.44
C LEU A 375 -11.33 -9.15 23.00
N LEU A 376 -12.33 -8.99 23.90
CA LEU A 376 -13.47 -8.11 23.64
C LEU A 376 -13.02 -6.66 23.48
N GLY A 377 -12.11 -6.17 24.33
CA GLY A 377 -11.51 -4.85 24.20
C GLY A 377 -10.78 -4.68 22.87
N ALA A 378 -10.03 -5.71 22.43
CA ALA A 378 -9.32 -5.71 21.15
C ALA A 378 -10.26 -5.76 19.92
N ILE A 379 -11.52 -6.18 20.09
CA ILE A 379 -12.56 -6.13 19.07
C ILE A 379 -13.31 -4.78 19.14
N LEU A 380 -13.82 -4.43 20.32
CA LEU A 380 -14.70 -3.27 20.50
C LEU A 380 -13.95 -1.94 20.44
N GLY A 381 -12.69 -1.89 20.91
CA GLY A 381 -11.89 -0.66 20.90
C GLY A 381 -11.76 -0.06 19.51
N PRO A 382 -11.23 -0.79 18.49
CA PRO A 382 -11.19 -0.30 17.12
C PRO A 382 -12.58 0.04 16.57
N ILE A 383 -13.63 -0.75 16.85
CA ILE A 383 -14.99 -0.48 16.36
C ILE A 383 -15.50 0.85 16.91
N ILE A 384 -15.30 1.13 18.21
CA ILE A 384 -15.73 2.38 18.83
C ILE A 384 -15.01 3.57 18.19
N VAL A 385 -13.69 3.49 18.03
CA VAL A 385 -12.89 4.55 17.40
C VAL A 385 -13.36 4.82 15.98
N LEU A 386 -13.50 3.76 15.18
CA LEU A 386 -13.95 3.85 13.78
C LEU A 386 -15.38 4.38 13.66
N THR A 387 -16.25 4.05 14.62
CA THR A 387 -17.65 4.49 14.62
C THR A 387 -17.78 5.96 15.05
N ALA A 388 -16.87 6.47 15.88
CA ALA A 388 -16.87 7.87 16.29
C ALA A 388 -16.72 8.84 15.13
N ASP A 389 -16.03 8.42 14.07
CA ASP A 389 -15.93 9.17 12.81
C ASP A 389 -17.08 8.77 11.86
N ILE A 390 -17.74 9.76 11.23
CA ILE A 390 -18.74 9.51 10.19
C ILE A 390 -18.11 9.20 8.84
N SER A 391 -16.84 9.57 8.63
CA SER A 391 -16.06 9.13 7.47
C SER A 391 -15.82 7.63 7.55
N LYS A 392 -16.25 6.87 6.55
CA LYS A 392 -16.18 5.42 6.53
C LYS A 392 -15.14 4.91 5.55
N SER A 393 -14.60 3.73 5.86
CA SER A 393 -13.73 2.99 4.97
C SER A 393 -13.95 1.49 5.18
N GLU A 394 -14.16 0.76 4.10
CA GLU A 394 -14.37 -0.69 4.16
C GLU A 394 -13.11 -1.43 4.63
N VAL A 395 -11.93 -0.95 4.26
CA VAL A 395 -10.68 -1.70 4.43
C VAL A 395 -10.20 -1.84 5.88
N VAL A 396 -10.56 -0.89 6.76
CA VAL A 396 -10.05 -0.85 8.14
C VAL A 396 -10.75 -1.82 9.08
N GLY A 397 -11.95 -2.30 8.75
CA GLY A 397 -12.75 -3.19 9.59
C GLY A 397 -12.12 -4.57 9.84
N GLY A 398 -11.24 -5.02 8.96
CA GLY A 398 -10.58 -6.32 9.06
C GLY A 398 -9.76 -6.54 10.32
N ILE A 399 -9.23 -5.47 10.92
CA ILE A 399 -8.28 -5.52 12.03
C ILE A 399 -8.78 -6.34 13.23
N VAL A 400 -10.09 -6.40 13.48
CA VAL A 400 -10.69 -7.15 14.61
C VAL A 400 -10.82 -8.66 14.36
N GLY A 401 -10.53 -9.14 13.14
CA GLY A 401 -10.79 -10.53 12.74
C GLY A 401 -9.99 -11.55 13.55
N VAL A 402 -8.69 -11.31 13.78
CA VAL A 402 -7.84 -12.25 14.55
C VAL A 402 -8.21 -12.28 16.04
N PRO A 403 -8.42 -11.14 16.74
CA PRO A 403 -8.96 -11.17 18.10
C PRO A 403 -10.28 -11.94 18.21
N ALA A 404 -11.19 -11.81 17.23
CA ALA A 404 -12.44 -12.58 17.20
C ALA A 404 -12.20 -14.08 17.08
N ALA A 405 -11.31 -14.53 16.19
CA ALA A 405 -10.93 -15.92 16.06
C ALA A 405 -10.32 -16.47 17.38
N PHE A 406 -9.47 -15.69 18.05
CA PHE A 406 -8.93 -16.04 19.35
C PHE A 406 -10.00 -16.12 20.43
N LEU A 407 -10.99 -15.23 20.42
CA LEU A 407 -12.11 -15.28 21.37
C LEU A 407 -12.90 -16.58 21.20
N ILE A 408 -13.24 -16.98 19.97
CA ILE A 408 -13.93 -18.24 19.68
C ILE A 408 -13.14 -19.44 20.20
N VAL A 409 -11.83 -19.50 19.92
CA VAL A 409 -10.97 -20.59 20.39
C VAL A 409 -10.83 -20.57 21.92
N THR A 410 -10.76 -19.40 22.56
CA THR A 410 -10.73 -19.24 24.02
C THR A 410 -12.01 -19.82 24.67
N LEU A 411 -13.18 -19.47 24.12
CA LEU A 411 -14.46 -19.99 24.60
C LEU A 411 -14.55 -21.52 24.41
N THR A 412 -14.17 -22.01 23.25
CA THR A 412 -14.14 -23.47 22.97
C THR A 412 -13.18 -24.19 23.91
N ALA A 413 -11.99 -23.65 24.14
CA ALA A 413 -11.00 -24.21 25.07
C ALA A 413 -11.53 -24.23 26.51
N ARG A 414 -12.27 -23.19 26.94
CA ARG A 414 -12.91 -23.16 28.28
C ARG A 414 -13.96 -24.23 28.43
N VAL A 415 -14.85 -24.37 27.46
CA VAL A 415 -15.90 -25.39 27.44
C VAL A 415 -15.29 -26.79 27.56
N THR A 416 -14.16 -27.02 26.87
CA THR A 416 -13.49 -28.33 26.83
C THR A 416 -12.40 -28.52 27.92
N SER A 417 -12.18 -27.53 28.81
CA SER A 417 -11.11 -27.56 29.83
C SER A 417 -11.27 -28.72 30.84
N LYS A 418 -12.49 -29.18 31.04
CA LYS A 418 -12.80 -30.30 31.97
C LYS A 418 -12.64 -31.68 31.32
N LEU A 419 -12.39 -31.75 30.00
CA LEU A 419 -12.12 -33.00 29.30
C LEU A 419 -10.72 -33.52 29.71
N ARG A 420 -10.70 -34.41 30.70
CA ARG A 420 -9.53 -35.16 31.10
C ARG A 420 -9.78 -36.64 30.82
N GLY A 421 -9.08 -37.17 29.87
CA GLY A 421 -9.16 -38.58 29.51
C GLY A 421 -8.10 -38.88 28.43
N PRO A 422 -7.88 -40.17 28.16
CA PRO A 422 -6.93 -40.56 27.09
C PRO A 422 -7.27 -39.84 25.80
N GLU A 423 -6.28 -39.59 24.96
CA GLU A 423 -6.41 -38.92 23.67
C GLU A 423 -7.52 -39.52 22.77
N PHE A 424 -7.91 -40.77 23.02
CA PHE A 424 -8.92 -41.51 22.29
C PHE A 424 -10.35 -41.47 22.89
N SER A 425 -10.60 -40.63 23.92
CA SER A 425 -11.96 -40.47 24.42
C SER A 425 -12.87 -39.88 23.34
N ARG A 426 -14.20 -40.25 23.36
CA ARG A 426 -15.19 -39.70 22.40
C ARG A 426 -15.17 -38.17 22.35
N GLY A 427 -15.07 -37.51 23.50
CA GLY A 427 -15.00 -36.06 23.55
C GLY A 427 -13.76 -35.49 22.85
N ASN A 428 -12.57 -36.10 23.04
CA ASN A 428 -11.37 -35.65 22.36
C ASN A 428 -11.44 -35.90 20.84
N LYS A 429 -12.03 -37.01 20.40
CA LYS A 429 -12.25 -37.30 18.96
C LYS A 429 -13.15 -36.23 18.34
N LEU A 430 -14.25 -35.86 18.98
CA LEU A 430 -15.17 -34.82 18.48
C LEU A 430 -14.47 -33.43 18.38
N LEU A 431 -13.67 -33.06 19.38
CA LEU A 431 -12.91 -31.81 19.33
C LEU A 431 -11.89 -31.81 18.19
N VAL A 432 -11.15 -32.92 17.98
CA VAL A 432 -10.22 -33.09 16.87
C VAL A 432 -10.95 -33.01 15.53
N THR A 433 -12.07 -33.70 15.39
CA THR A 433 -12.89 -33.69 14.14
C THR A 433 -13.40 -32.27 13.85
N ALA A 434 -13.93 -31.54 14.85
CA ALA A 434 -14.37 -30.16 14.66
C ALA A 434 -13.21 -29.24 14.24
N SER A 435 -12.03 -29.39 14.86
CA SER A 435 -10.87 -28.58 14.51
C SER A 435 -10.36 -28.88 13.11
N ILE A 436 -10.37 -30.15 12.67
CA ILE A 436 -10.03 -30.55 11.30
C ILE A 436 -11.07 -30.00 10.32
N ALA A 437 -12.36 -30.07 10.65
CA ALA A 437 -13.43 -29.52 9.83
C ALA A 437 -13.30 -28.01 9.62
N VAL A 438 -12.99 -27.25 10.68
CA VAL A 438 -12.73 -25.80 10.58
C VAL A 438 -11.50 -25.53 9.73
N PHE A 439 -10.43 -26.32 9.90
CA PHE A 439 -9.21 -26.15 9.12
C PHE A 439 -9.44 -26.47 7.64
N ALA A 440 -10.13 -27.58 7.33
CA ALA A 440 -10.49 -27.95 5.96
C ALA A 440 -11.43 -26.91 5.32
N LEU A 441 -12.38 -26.36 6.08
CA LEU A 441 -13.24 -25.27 5.63
C LEU A 441 -12.43 -24.02 5.29
N GLY A 442 -11.42 -23.70 6.11
CA GLY A 442 -10.50 -22.60 5.83
C GLY A 442 -9.71 -22.80 4.55
N LEU A 443 -9.17 -24.00 4.30
CA LEU A 443 -8.49 -24.33 3.05
C LEU A 443 -9.44 -24.28 1.84
N PHE A 444 -10.65 -24.77 2.00
CA PHE A 444 -11.68 -24.69 0.96
C PHE A 444 -12.01 -23.22 0.64
N ASN A 445 -12.20 -22.37 1.67
CA ASN A 445 -12.43 -20.95 1.47
C ASN A 445 -11.27 -20.26 0.73
N LEU A 446 -10.03 -20.61 1.09
CA LEU A 446 -8.81 -20.14 0.43
C LEU A 446 -8.86 -20.42 -1.07
N ILE A 447 -9.13 -21.68 -1.47
CA ILE A 447 -9.19 -22.10 -2.88
C ILE A 447 -10.36 -21.41 -3.60
N ASN A 448 -11.55 -21.46 -3.01
CA ASN A 448 -12.77 -20.92 -3.61
C ASN A 448 -12.67 -19.42 -3.85
N ARG A 449 -12.09 -18.69 -2.90
CA ARG A 449 -11.90 -17.24 -3.03
C ARG A 449 -10.82 -16.89 -4.04
N ALA A 450 -9.69 -17.59 -4.04
CA ALA A 450 -8.64 -17.40 -5.03
C ALA A 450 -9.14 -17.64 -6.46
N SER A 451 -10.09 -18.56 -6.66
CA SER A 451 -10.66 -18.85 -7.97
C SER A 451 -11.66 -17.80 -8.48
N ARG A 452 -12.23 -16.99 -7.59
CA ARG A 452 -13.29 -16.01 -7.89
C ARG A 452 -12.83 -14.55 -7.87
N HIS A 453 -11.58 -14.29 -7.52
CA HIS A 453 -11.07 -12.93 -7.37
C HIS A 453 -10.62 -12.37 -8.73
N LEU A 454 -11.60 -12.10 -9.60
CA LEU A 454 -11.36 -11.52 -10.92
C LEU A 454 -11.99 -10.11 -10.95
N PRO A 455 -11.23 -9.07 -11.33
CA PRO A 455 -11.82 -7.78 -11.66
C PRO A 455 -12.77 -7.91 -12.87
N GLU A 456 -13.73 -7.02 -12.98
CA GLU A 456 -14.62 -6.97 -14.15
C GLU A 456 -13.83 -6.73 -15.44
N TYR A 457 -14.20 -7.44 -16.50
CA TYR A 457 -13.49 -7.38 -17.79
C TYR A 457 -13.43 -5.97 -18.39
N ALA A 458 -14.51 -5.20 -18.26
CA ALA A 458 -14.55 -3.83 -18.76
C ALA A 458 -13.53 -2.91 -18.07
N GLN A 459 -13.40 -3.02 -16.73
CA GLN A 459 -12.40 -2.25 -15.96
C GLN A 459 -10.97 -2.61 -16.40
N ARG A 460 -10.68 -3.89 -16.63
CA ARG A 460 -9.37 -4.33 -17.11
C ARG A 460 -9.02 -3.75 -18.47
N ARG A 461 -9.98 -3.73 -19.39
CA ARG A 461 -9.79 -3.17 -20.73
C ARG A 461 -9.48 -1.69 -20.68
N ASP A 462 -10.20 -0.93 -19.86
CA ASP A 462 -9.98 0.50 -19.70
C ASP A 462 -8.60 0.79 -19.08
N LEU A 463 -8.18 0.01 -18.08
CA LEU A 463 -6.84 0.15 -17.49
C LEU A 463 -5.72 -0.18 -18.50
N ASN A 464 -5.90 -1.18 -19.36
CA ASN A 464 -4.94 -1.46 -20.41
C ASN A 464 -4.83 -0.31 -21.42
N ARG A 465 -5.96 0.33 -21.75
CA ARG A 465 -5.94 1.55 -22.60
C ARG A 465 -5.22 2.71 -21.94
N LEU A 466 -5.24 2.82 -20.60
CA LEU A 466 -4.41 3.79 -19.89
C LEU A 466 -2.92 3.48 -20.04
N VAL A 467 -2.52 2.21 -19.93
CA VAL A 467 -1.12 1.79 -20.16
C VAL A 467 -0.67 2.07 -21.61
N GLU A 468 -1.56 1.85 -22.58
CA GLU A 468 -1.29 2.19 -23.98
C GLU A 468 -1.20 3.71 -24.19
N LEU A 469 -2.02 4.47 -23.48
CA LEU A 469 -1.94 5.94 -23.47
C LEU A 469 -0.62 6.42 -22.87
N ASP A 470 -0.19 5.83 -21.78
CA ASP A 470 1.08 6.12 -21.12
C ASP A 470 2.26 5.94 -22.05
N LYS A 471 2.39 4.77 -22.67
CA LYS A 471 3.44 4.50 -23.66
C LYS A 471 3.45 5.54 -24.77
N TRP A 472 2.26 5.85 -25.28
CA TRP A 472 2.14 6.85 -26.34
C TRP A 472 2.55 8.26 -25.88
N LEU A 473 2.21 8.65 -24.62
CA LEU A 473 2.62 9.94 -24.05
C LEU A 473 4.15 10.05 -23.92
N ILE A 474 4.80 8.96 -23.48
CA ILE A 474 6.26 8.88 -23.37
C ILE A 474 6.90 9.01 -24.76
N ASP A 475 6.42 8.23 -25.72
CA ASP A 475 6.94 8.26 -27.09
C ASP A 475 6.78 9.68 -27.70
N TYR A 476 5.59 10.26 -27.55
CA TYR A 476 5.29 11.61 -28.02
C TYR A 476 6.20 12.68 -27.40
N ALA A 477 6.44 12.59 -26.08
CA ALA A 477 7.33 13.51 -25.36
C ALA A 477 8.79 13.31 -25.79
N SER A 478 9.24 12.06 -25.91
CA SER A 478 10.61 11.71 -26.32
C SER A 478 10.94 12.22 -27.72
N GLU A 479 10.03 12.04 -28.70
CA GLU A 479 10.19 12.57 -30.07
C GLU A 479 10.40 14.09 -30.10
N ARG A 480 9.89 14.81 -29.06
CA ARG A 480 10.00 16.27 -28.94
C ARG A 480 11.11 16.72 -28.02
N GLY A 481 11.90 15.77 -27.48
CA GLY A 481 12.97 16.04 -26.54
C GLY A 481 12.48 16.58 -25.19
N TRP A 482 11.22 16.35 -24.82
CA TRP A 482 10.71 16.72 -23.51
C TRP A 482 11.27 15.76 -22.46
N ARG A 483 11.88 16.32 -21.45
CA ARG A 483 12.34 15.58 -20.27
C ARG A 483 11.31 15.80 -19.16
N ASP A 484 10.94 14.74 -18.45
CA ASP A 484 10.02 14.78 -17.32
C ASP A 484 8.70 15.51 -17.65
N PRO A 485 7.91 15.03 -18.65
CA PRO A 485 6.67 15.71 -19.02
C PRO A 485 5.69 15.75 -17.87
N PHE A 486 5.01 16.90 -17.70
CA PHE A 486 4.01 17.11 -16.66
C PHE A 486 2.60 16.96 -17.24
N ILE A 487 1.80 16.07 -16.64
CA ILE A 487 0.46 15.73 -17.12
C ILE A 487 -0.60 16.14 -16.09
N SER A 488 -1.62 16.88 -16.53
CA SER A 488 -2.80 17.15 -15.71
C SER A 488 -4.00 16.33 -16.15
N PHE A 489 -4.66 15.69 -15.18
CA PHE A 489 -5.93 14.97 -15.35
C PHE A 489 -7.07 15.72 -14.67
N ASP A 490 -8.24 15.76 -15.30
CA ASP A 490 -9.43 16.39 -14.75
C ASP A 490 -10.11 15.58 -13.64
N VAL A 491 -9.89 14.27 -13.59
CA VAL A 491 -10.51 13.37 -12.62
C VAL A 491 -9.66 12.12 -12.36
N ILE A 492 -9.79 11.58 -11.15
CA ILE A 492 -9.39 10.20 -10.82
C ILE A 492 -10.65 9.38 -10.52
N SER A 493 -10.72 8.18 -11.06
CA SER A 493 -11.77 7.20 -10.79
C SER A 493 -11.21 5.78 -10.92
N ASP A 494 -12.00 4.76 -10.61
CA ASP A 494 -11.63 3.36 -10.83
C ASP A 494 -11.36 3.02 -12.31
N ARG A 495 -11.80 3.87 -13.23
CA ARG A 495 -11.68 3.65 -14.68
C ARG A 495 -10.59 4.49 -15.34
N ILE A 496 -10.29 5.64 -14.78
CA ILE A 496 -9.18 6.48 -15.19
C ILE A 496 -8.37 6.85 -13.94
N ASN A 497 -7.12 6.42 -13.91
CA ASN A 497 -6.28 6.57 -12.74
C ASN A 497 -4.86 6.94 -13.20
N SER A 498 -4.49 8.18 -12.93
CA SER A 498 -3.16 8.70 -13.28
C SER A 498 -2.02 7.91 -12.63
N GLY A 499 -2.24 7.33 -11.44
CA GLY A 499 -1.25 6.45 -10.81
C GLY A 499 -0.92 5.19 -11.62
N VAL A 500 -1.82 4.74 -12.52
CA VAL A 500 -1.48 3.66 -13.47
C VAL A 500 -0.35 4.10 -14.40
N ILE A 501 -0.35 5.35 -14.81
CA ILE A 501 0.68 5.93 -15.69
C ILE A 501 2.02 5.91 -14.99
N ASP A 502 2.11 6.40 -13.74
CA ASP A 502 3.36 6.40 -12.98
C ASP A 502 3.91 4.99 -12.75
N VAL A 503 3.08 4.09 -12.25
CA VAL A 503 3.48 2.70 -12.02
C VAL A 503 3.93 2.03 -13.32
N SER A 504 3.20 2.27 -14.41
CA SER A 504 3.55 1.74 -15.74
C SER A 504 4.89 2.30 -16.26
N ALA A 505 5.14 3.59 -16.05
CA ALA A 505 6.41 4.21 -16.42
C ALA A 505 7.59 3.55 -15.68
N PHE A 506 7.50 3.34 -14.37
CA PHE A 506 8.52 2.62 -13.60
C PHE A 506 8.73 1.17 -14.07
N GLU A 507 7.65 0.49 -14.44
CA GLU A 507 7.70 -0.92 -14.83
C GLU A 507 8.25 -1.13 -16.24
N HIS A 508 8.06 -0.19 -17.16
CA HIS A 508 8.44 -0.34 -18.57
C HIS A 508 9.66 0.49 -18.97
N SER A 509 9.69 1.77 -18.64
CA SER A 509 10.74 2.69 -19.05
C SER A 509 11.72 3.07 -17.95
N ARG A 510 11.34 2.90 -16.68
CA ARG A 510 12.03 3.40 -15.49
C ARG A 510 12.16 4.93 -15.44
N GLU A 511 11.43 5.63 -16.28
CA GLU A 511 11.37 7.09 -16.27
C GLU A 511 10.04 7.51 -15.63
N PRO A 512 10.07 8.22 -14.49
CA PRO A 512 8.86 8.71 -13.85
C PRO A 512 8.22 9.81 -14.70
N ILE A 513 6.89 9.77 -14.82
CA ILE A 513 6.12 10.85 -15.40
C ILE A 513 5.46 11.62 -14.26
N ALA A 514 5.69 12.93 -14.20
CA ALA A 514 5.03 13.78 -13.26
C ALA A 514 3.58 14.01 -13.69
N PHE A 515 2.62 13.67 -12.83
CA PHE A 515 1.22 13.98 -13.10
C PHE A 515 0.60 14.77 -11.97
N HIS A 516 -0.48 15.47 -12.30
CA HIS A 516 -1.29 16.20 -11.36
C HIS A 516 -2.78 15.95 -11.59
N THR A 517 -3.56 15.95 -10.53
CA THR A 517 -5.01 15.91 -10.60
C THR A 517 -5.59 17.18 -10.03
N LEU A 518 -6.79 17.57 -10.46
CA LEU A 518 -7.44 18.79 -10.00
C LEU A 518 -8.06 18.61 -8.60
N LEU A 519 -7.30 18.00 -7.70
CA LEU A 519 -7.64 17.86 -6.28
C LEU A 519 -6.70 18.70 -5.42
N GLY A 520 -7.29 19.47 -4.51
CA GLY A 520 -6.59 20.28 -3.53
C GLY A 520 -6.65 19.71 -2.11
N ALA A 521 -6.48 20.58 -1.14
CA ALA A 521 -6.55 20.25 0.28
C ALA A 521 -7.88 19.61 0.66
N GLY A 522 -7.82 18.58 1.53
CA GLY A 522 -9.02 17.83 1.97
C GLY A 522 -9.66 16.98 0.86
N MET A 523 -8.91 16.65 -0.19
CA MET A 523 -9.36 15.85 -1.34
C MET A 523 -10.58 16.45 -2.06
N MET A 524 -10.72 17.76 -2.05
CA MET A 524 -11.77 18.48 -2.79
C MET A 524 -11.21 19.03 -4.10
N GLY A 525 -12.04 19.14 -5.10
CA GLY A 525 -11.66 19.79 -6.36
C GLY A 525 -11.12 21.21 -6.11
N VAL A 526 -10.04 21.56 -6.79
CA VAL A 526 -9.45 22.90 -6.71
C VAL A 526 -10.38 23.97 -7.33
N GLY A 527 -10.15 25.23 -7.01
CA GLY A 527 -10.86 26.34 -7.65
C GLY A 527 -10.46 26.51 -9.11
N GLU A 528 -11.32 27.16 -9.93
CA GLU A 528 -11.09 27.34 -11.36
C GLU A 528 -9.76 28.02 -11.71
N SER A 529 -9.38 29.08 -10.98
CA SER A 529 -8.12 29.80 -11.20
C SER A 529 -6.90 28.92 -10.93
N GLU A 530 -6.96 28.09 -9.89
CA GLU A 530 -5.92 27.13 -9.55
C GLU A 530 -5.84 26.02 -10.59
N ALA A 531 -6.99 25.47 -11.01
CA ALA A 531 -7.07 24.48 -12.08
C ALA A 531 -6.42 24.99 -13.37
N LEU A 532 -6.77 26.21 -13.81
CA LEU A 532 -6.18 26.83 -14.99
C LEU A 532 -4.66 27.06 -14.82
N SER A 533 -4.20 27.40 -13.62
CA SER A 533 -2.76 27.54 -13.35
C SER A 533 -2.03 26.21 -13.53
N LEU A 534 -2.61 25.11 -13.04
CA LEU A 534 -2.07 23.77 -13.19
C LEU A 534 -2.05 23.32 -14.65
N LEU A 535 -3.14 23.55 -15.38
CA LEU A 535 -3.21 23.23 -16.81
C LEU A 535 -2.15 24.01 -17.61
N LYS A 536 -1.96 25.30 -17.32
CA LYS A 536 -0.93 26.13 -17.96
C LYS A 536 0.49 25.64 -17.71
N ALA A 537 0.74 25.04 -16.56
CA ALA A 537 2.05 24.45 -16.23
C ALA A 537 2.27 23.08 -16.88
N SER A 538 1.23 22.48 -17.48
CA SER A 538 1.29 21.10 -18.00
C SER A 538 1.77 21.03 -19.43
N ASP A 539 2.52 19.96 -19.73
CA ASP A 539 2.89 19.58 -21.08
C ASP A 539 1.75 18.83 -21.79
N PHE A 540 0.99 18.04 -21.01
CA PHE A 540 -0.21 17.37 -21.47
C PHE A 540 -1.39 17.67 -20.53
N VAL A 541 -2.56 17.80 -21.12
CA VAL A 541 -3.83 17.92 -20.41
C VAL A 541 -4.77 16.82 -20.91
N VAL A 542 -5.28 16.02 -19.99
CA VAL A 542 -6.23 14.94 -20.28
C VAL A 542 -7.58 15.32 -19.67
N LEU A 543 -8.55 15.60 -20.53
CA LEU A 543 -9.92 15.93 -20.15
C LEU A 543 -10.87 14.79 -20.53
N THR A 544 -11.72 14.39 -19.59
CA THR A 544 -12.60 13.24 -19.78
C THR A 544 -14.07 13.64 -19.84
N THR A 545 -14.87 12.89 -20.58
CA THR A 545 -16.32 13.06 -20.55
C THR A 545 -16.96 12.51 -19.28
N LEU A 546 -16.19 11.88 -18.37
CA LEU A 546 -16.67 11.43 -17.07
C LEU A 546 -17.25 12.56 -16.23
N GLN A 547 -16.67 13.76 -16.31
CA GLN A 547 -17.18 14.93 -15.61
C GLN A 547 -18.62 15.32 -16.02
N LYS A 548 -19.01 15.00 -17.25
CA LYS A 548 -20.37 15.26 -17.76
C LYS A 548 -21.36 14.14 -17.51
N THR A 549 -20.88 12.89 -17.47
CA THR A 549 -21.72 11.69 -17.40
C THR A 549 -21.74 11.02 -16.05
N GLY A 550 -20.71 11.27 -15.22
CA GLY A 550 -20.54 10.68 -13.89
C GLY A 550 -20.38 11.75 -12.83
N PHE A 551 -21.19 11.66 -11.78
CA PHE A 551 -21.03 12.54 -10.63
C PHE A 551 -19.96 11.99 -9.71
N PHE A 552 -18.79 12.65 -9.68
CA PHE A 552 -17.71 12.35 -8.75
C PHE A 552 -17.73 13.37 -7.61
N PRO A 553 -18.14 12.98 -6.38
CA PRO A 553 -18.33 13.92 -5.27
C PRO A 553 -17.11 14.77 -4.96
N PHE A 554 -15.89 14.18 -5.05
CA PHE A 554 -14.63 14.87 -4.79
C PHE A 554 -14.27 15.91 -5.85
N TYR A 555 -14.78 15.79 -7.08
CA TYR A 555 -14.54 16.69 -8.21
C TYR A 555 -15.76 17.57 -8.54
N ARG A 556 -16.69 17.69 -7.60
CA ARG A 556 -17.94 18.46 -7.83
C ARG A 556 -17.68 19.89 -8.27
N ASP A 557 -16.67 20.54 -7.74
CA ASP A 557 -16.35 21.91 -8.09
C ASP A 557 -15.69 21.98 -9.46
N VAL A 558 -14.82 21.01 -9.82
CA VAL A 558 -14.24 20.90 -11.17
C VAL A 558 -15.33 20.72 -12.23
N ALA A 559 -16.34 19.92 -11.97
CA ALA A 559 -17.47 19.71 -12.90
C ALA A 559 -18.21 21.01 -13.26
N ARG A 560 -18.24 22.00 -12.35
CA ARG A 560 -18.95 23.29 -12.57
C ARG A 560 -18.28 24.16 -13.62
N TYR A 561 -16.94 24.12 -13.70
CA TYR A 561 -16.17 24.93 -14.64
C TYR A 561 -15.44 24.11 -15.71
N TRP A 562 -15.76 22.81 -15.82
CA TRP A 562 -15.10 21.90 -16.76
C TRP A 562 -15.17 22.38 -18.21
N ASP A 563 -16.31 22.96 -18.64
CA ASP A 563 -16.45 23.51 -19.99
C ASP A 563 -15.49 24.70 -20.24
N HIS A 564 -15.16 25.49 -19.21
CA HIS A 564 -14.16 26.56 -19.30
C HIS A 564 -12.74 25.97 -19.45
N LEU A 565 -12.40 24.88 -18.69
CA LEU A 565 -11.12 24.19 -18.85
C LEU A 565 -10.97 23.63 -20.26
N LYS A 566 -12.06 23.04 -20.78
CA LYS A 566 -12.05 22.51 -22.14
C LYS A 566 -11.92 23.62 -23.19
N ALA A 567 -12.64 24.71 -23.05
CA ALA A 567 -12.54 25.86 -23.94
C ALA A 567 -11.10 26.42 -23.94
N TRP A 568 -10.49 26.58 -22.75
CA TRP A 568 -9.12 26.99 -22.63
C TRP A 568 -8.15 26.00 -23.32
N ALA A 569 -8.32 24.68 -23.09
CA ALA A 569 -7.46 23.67 -23.74
C ALA A 569 -7.65 23.65 -25.27
N ASP A 570 -8.90 23.76 -25.75
CA ASP A 570 -9.19 23.90 -27.18
C ASP A 570 -8.57 25.16 -27.77
N GLU A 571 -8.37 26.20 -26.98
CA GLU A 571 -7.81 27.47 -27.41
C GLU A 571 -6.27 27.51 -27.33
N GLU A 572 -5.69 27.06 -26.21
CA GLU A 572 -4.27 27.25 -25.89
C GLU A 572 -3.39 26.02 -26.17
N MET A 573 -3.99 24.86 -26.37
CA MET A 573 -3.25 23.60 -26.58
C MET A 573 -3.62 22.96 -27.91
N VAL A 574 -2.88 21.93 -28.30
CA VAL A 574 -3.12 21.14 -29.52
C VAL A 574 -3.78 19.83 -29.15
N LEU A 575 -4.96 19.56 -29.72
CA LEU A 575 -5.57 18.23 -29.63
C LEU A 575 -4.69 17.22 -30.36
N VAL A 576 -4.12 16.25 -29.66
CA VAL A 576 -3.18 15.28 -30.23
C VAL A 576 -3.75 13.86 -30.27
N ARG A 577 -4.65 13.53 -29.38
CA ARG A 577 -5.25 12.20 -29.35
C ARG A 577 -6.63 12.22 -28.69
N THR A 578 -7.50 11.33 -29.12
CA THR A 578 -8.77 11.00 -28.46
C THR A 578 -8.79 9.50 -28.20
N VAL A 579 -8.98 9.10 -26.94
CA VAL A 579 -8.97 7.70 -26.52
C VAL A 579 -10.37 7.32 -26.08
N PRO A 580 -11.06 6.43 -26.79
CA PRO A 580 -12.36 5.92 -26.36
C PRO A 580 -12.16 4.84 -25.29
N PHE A 581 -12.80 5.02 -24.15
CA PHE A 581 -13.00 4.02 -23.12
C PHE A 581 -14.41 3.45 -23.22
N ASP A 582 -14.75 2.42 -22.46
CA ASP A 582 -16.06 1.76 -22.60
C ASP A 582 -17.25 2.65 -22.23
N SER A 583 -17.07 3.57 -21.28
CA SER A 583 -18.15 4.44 -20.78
C SER A 583 -17.87 5.94 -20.92
N PHE A 584 -16.70 6.32 -21.41
CA PHE A 584 -16.31 7.72 -21.57
C PHE A 584 -15.25 7.87 -22.66
N THR A 585 -14.89 9.10 -22.96
CA THR A 585 -13.80 9.44 -23.87
C THR A 585 -12.83 10.36 -23.16
N ALA A 586 -11.54 10.09 -23.28
CA ALA A 586 -10.46 10.97 -22.85
C ALA A 586 -9.91 11.75 -24.06
N THR A 587 -9.85 13.05 -23.92
CA THR A 587 -9.28 13.96 -24.91
C THR A 587 -7.92 14.43 -24.40
N VAL A 588 -6.88 14.16 -25.17
CA VAL A 588 -5.49 14.50 -24.84
C VAL A 588 -5.06 15.71 -25.63
N TYR A 589 -4.69 16.73 -24.91
CA TYR A 589 -4.08 17.94 -25.44
C TYR A 589 -2.60 17.96 -25.10
N ALA A 590 -1.78 18.46 -25.99
CA ALA A 590 -0.36 18.67 -25.79
C ALA A 590 -0.02 20.16 -25.92
N ARG A 591 1.01 20.59 -25.19
CA ARG A 591 1.58 21.92 -25.35
C ARG A 591 1.97 22.13 -26.82
N PRO A 592 1.67 23.29 -27.42
CA PRO A 592 2.10 23.58 -28.77
C PRO A 592 3.61 23.47 -28.91
N SER A 593 4.08 22.52 -29.72
CA SER A 593 5.52 22.24 -29.93
C SER A 593 5.80 21.73 -31.33
N ALA A 594 7.07 21.71 -31.66
CA ALA A 594 7.56 21.16 -32.90
C ALA A 594 8.71 20.16 -32.64
N ILE A 595 8.91 19.22 -33.55
CA ILE A 595 10.02 18.26 -33.52
C ILE A 595 11.21 18.90 -34.21
N LEU A 596 12.39 18.76 -33.61
CA LEU A 596 13.65 19.19 -34.21
C LEU A 596 14.43 18.00 -34.72
N SER A 597 14.94 18.11 -35.94
CA SER A 597 15.88 17.14 -36.53
C SER A 597 17.01 17.86 -37.25
N GLY A 598 18.11 17.12 -37.56
CA GLY A 598 19.29 17.73 -38.15
C GLY A 598 20.30 18.29 -37.14
N LEU A 599 20.11 17.94 -35.82
CA LEU A 599 21.09 18.27 -34.78
C LEU A 599 22.32 17.35 -34.89
N SER A 600 23.51 17.89 -34.67
CA SER A 600 24.74 17.10 -34.60
C SER A 600 25.33 17.12 -33.19
N ALA A 601 25.17 16.01 -32.45
CA ALA A 601 25.66 15.86 -31.07
C ALA A 601 25.29 17.05 -30.16
N GLY A 602 24.02 17.49 -30.22
CA GLY A 602 23.52 18.60 -29.40
C GLY A 602 23.86 20.00 -29.89
N TRP A 603 24.24 20.14 -31.17
CA TRP A 603 24.56 21.44 -31.79
C TRP A 603 23.73 21.67 -33.06
N LEU A 604 23.40 22.94 -33.33
CA LEU A 604 22.93 23.38 -34.62
C LEU A 604 24.13 23.45 -35.55
N THR A 605 23.99 22.97 -36.77
CA THR A 605 25.01 22.98 -37.78
C THR A 605 24.70 24.03 -38.88
N ARG A 606 25.69 24.38 -39.68
CA ARG A 606 25.50 25.23 -40.86
C ARG A 606 24.47 24.65 -41.85
N ASP A 607 24.45 23.33 -42.02
CA ASP A 607 23.53 22.65 -42.93
C ASP A 607 22.06 22.80 -42.51
N GLY A 608 21.87 23.28 -41.30
CA GLY A 608 20.60 23.74 -40.82
C GLY A 608 19.87 22.81 -39.84
N LEU A 609 18.71 23.24 -39.49
CA LEU A 609 17.78 22.56 -38.59
C LEU A 609 16.47 22.33 -39.34
N LEU A 610 15.94 21.12 -39.24
CA LEU A 610 14.59 20.85 -39.69
C LEU A 610 13.64 20.95 -38.48
N ILE A 611 12.56 21.70 -38.66
CA ILE A 611 11.49 21.85 -37.68
C ILE A 611 10.23 21.25 -38.29
N GLU A 612 9.74 20.19 -37.70
CA GLU A 612 8.49 19.57 -38.10
C GLU A 612 7.37 19.95 -37.09
N ALA A 613 6.30 20.52 -37.57
CA ALA A 613 5.16 20.89 -36.78
C ALA A 613 3.83 20.53 -37.48
N PRO A 614 2.76 20.12 -36.70
CA PRO A 614 1.47 19.87 -37.30
C PRO A 614 0.89 21.15 -37.93
N ARG A 615 0.40 21.04 -39.17
CA ARG A 615 -0.23 22.17 -39.89
C ARG A 615 -1.34 22.84 -39.06
N ALA A 616 -2.17 22.04 -38.40
CA ALA A 616 -3.26 22.54 -37.55
C ALA A 616 -2.70 23.38 -36.36
N ALA A 617 -1.56 22.98 -35.80
CA ALA A 617 -0.91 23.74 -34.75
C ALA A 617 -0.34 25.06 -35.27
N LEU A 618 0.35 25.07 -36.44
CA LEU A 618 0.90 26.29 -37.02
C LEU A 618 -0.17 27.30 -37.49
N ARG A 619 -1.36 26.83 -37.87
CA ARG A 619 -2.49 27.73 -38.16
C ARG A 619 -2.99 28.49 -36.94
N ARG A 620 -2.87 27.91 -35.76
CA ARG A 620 -3.33 28.53 -34.49
C ARG A 620 -2.21 29.27 -33.80
N PHE A 621 -1.01 28.75 -33.88
CA PHE A 621 0.22 29.25 -33.27
C PHE A 621 1.28 29.52 -34.34
N PRO A 622 1.10 30.57 -35.12
CA PRO A 622 1.93 30.75 -36.33
C PRO A 622 3.36 31.18 -36.07
N LYS A 623 3.75 31.44 -34.81
CA LYS A 623 5.13 31.77 -34.45
C LYS A 623 5.78 30.61 -33.75
N ILE A 624 7.01 30.27 -34.17
CA ILE A 624 7.86 29.25 -33.54
C ILE A 624 8.97 29.97 -32.80
N ARG A 625 9.13 29.73 -31.54
CA ARG A 625 10.19 30.25 -30.68
C ARG A 625 11.14 29.11 -30.32
N LEU A 626 12.42 29.28 -30.70
CA LEU A 626 13.49 28.42 -30.22
C LEU A 626 14.36 29.22 -29.26
N TRP A 627 14.72 28.64 -28.13
CA TRP A 627 15.62 29.27 -27.18
C TRP A 627 16.69 28.28 -26.75
N GLY A 628 17.95 28.71 -26.61
CA GLY A 628 19.06 27.88 -26.21
C GLY A 628 20.26 28.69 -25.74
N HIS A 629 21.32 27.98 -25.35
CA HIS A 629 22.57 28.58 -24.92
C HIS A 629 23.54 28.76 -26.14
N ALA A 630 24.36 29.83 -26.10
CA ALA A 630 25.35 30.11 -27.11
C ALA A 630 26.65 30.67 -26.51
N ASP A 631 27.77 30.15 -26.97
CA ASP A 631 29.08 30.72 -26.71
C ASP A 631 29.52 31.58 -27.93
N TYR A 632 29.23 32.86 -27.86
CA TYR A 632 29.52 33.79 -28.92
C TYR A 632 31.01 34.11 -29.11
N SER A 633 31.87 33.72 -28.16
CA SER A 633 33.31 33.94 -28.26
C SER A 633 33.95 33.16 -29.42
N ARG A 634 33.28 32.13 -29.87
CA ARG A 634 33.75 31.25 -30.97
C ARG A 634 33.19 31.61 -32.34
N LEU A 635 32.18 32.47 -32.37
CA LEU A 635 31.55 32.86 -33.65
C LEU A 635 32.15 34.11 -34.21
N PRO A 636 32.48 34.17 -35.52
CA PRO A 636 33.06 35.35 -36.16
C PRO A 636 32.09 36.54 -36.16
N LYS A 637 30.80 36.30 -36.16
CA LYS A 637 29.75 37.33 -36.05
C LYS A 637 28.48 36.72 -35.42
N THR A 638 27.55 37.55 -35.02
CA THR A 638 26.19 37.06 -34.61
C THR A 638 25.53 36.41 -35.84
N PRO A 639 25.03 35.17 -35.69
CA PRO A 639 24.36 34.48 -36.78
C PRO A 639 23.13 35.23 -37.28
N THR A 640 22.90 35.18 -38.58
CA THR A 640 21.58 35.41 -39.15
C THR A 640 20.98 34.09 -39.59
N VAL A 641 19.65 33.99 -39.55
CA VAL A 641 18.93 32.77 -39.88
C VAL A 641 17.97 33.03 -41.03
N SER A 642 17.93 32.11 -41.99
CA SER A 642 16.89 32.03 -43.01
C SER A 642 16.04 30.78 -42.76
N ALA A 643 14.73 30.89 -42.91
CA ALA A 643 13.79 29.78 -42.79
C ALA A 643 13.07 29.59 -44.12
N THR A 644 12.88 28.37 -44.54
CA THR A 644 12.10 28.00 -45.74
C THR A 644 11.09 26.92 -45.42
N VAL A 645 9.98 26.92 -46.11
CA VAL A 645 8.98 25.84 -46.10
C VAL A 645 8.83 25.32 -47.53
N ASP A 646 8.82 23.99 -47.67
CA ASP A 646 8.62 23.37 -48.96
C ASP A 646 7.13 23.41 -49.33
N THR A 647 6.78 24.11 -50.40
CA THR A 647 5.42 24.20 -50.93
C THR A 647 5.33 23.45 -52.29
N ALA A 648 4.12 23.27 -52.81
CA ALA A 648 3.91 22.64 -54.11
C ALA A 648 4.59 23.40 -55.27
N THR A 649 4.88 24.70 -55.11
CA THR A 649 5.51 25.57 -56.06
C THR A 649 7.01 25.75 -55.82
N GLY A 650 7.60 25.07 -54.84
CA GLY A 650 8.99 25.16 -54.41
C GLY A 650 9.18 25.74 -53.02
N PRO A 651 10.43 25.88 -52.56
CA PRO A 651 10.71 26.42 -51.23
C PRO A 651 10.32 27.90 -51.15
N GLN A 652 9.51 28.24 -50.16
CA GLN A 652 9.09 29.60 -49.87
C GLN A 652 9.78 30.11 -48.60
N LEU A 653 10.29 31.35 -48.64
CA LEU A 653 10.91 32.01 -47.50
C LEU A 653 9.88 32.32 -46.42
N VAL A 654 10.24 32.02 -45.16
CA VAL A 654 9.47 32.30 -43.94
C VAL A 654 10.25 33.35 -43.15
N PRO A 655 9.62 34.41 -42.67
CA PRO A 655 10.28 35.37 -41.77
C PRO A 655 10.89 34.70 -40.56
N ALA A 656 12.19 34.90 -40.35
CA ALA A 656 12.92 34.35 -39.21
C ALA A 656 13.90 35.38 -38.66
N LEU A 657 14.01 35.47 -37.36
CA LEU A 657 14.87 36.41 -36.63
C LEU A 657 15.72 35.67 -35.62
N PHE A 658 17.04 35.81 -35.69
CA PHE A 658 17.97 35.39 -34.68
C PHE A 658 18.25 36.58 -33.73
N LYS A 659 17.99 36.40 -32.44
CA LYS A 659 18.25 37.42 -31.42
C LYS A 659 19.28 36.89 -30.44
N ARG A 660 20.36 37.63 -30.25
CA ARG A 660 21.33 37.38 -29.20
C ARG A 660 20.75 37.82 -27.83
N ILE A 661 20.87 36.96 -26.83
CA ILE A 661 20.54 37.20 -25.45
C ILE A 661 21.82 36.93 -24.63
N ASP A 662 22.04 37.51 -23.50
CA ASP A 662 23.30 37.49 -22.70
C ASP A 662 24.14 36.21 -22.84
N THR A 663 23.62 35.08 -22.33
CA THR A 663 24.26 33.74 -22.37
C THR A 663 23.58 32.79 -23.32
N GLY A 664 22.67 33.28 -24.17
CA GLY A 664 21.84 32.44 -25.02
C GLY A 664 21.42 33.09 -26.31
N TYR A 665 20.50 32.45 -26.99
CA TYR A 665 19.87 32.93 -28.20
C TYR A 665 18.37 32.67 -28.20
N GLU A 666 17.67 33.46 -28.98
CA GLU A 666 16.28 33.27 -29.35
C GLU A 666 16.16 33.30 -30.90
N ILE A 667 15.52 32.30 -31.48
CA ILE A 667 15.10 32.32 -32.86
C ILE A 667 13.59 32.38 -32.91
N LEU A 668 13.06 33.40 -33.59
CA LEU A 668 11.64 33.56 -33.79
C LEU A 668 11.32 33.41 -35.28
N ILE A 669 10.42 32.48 -35.60
CA ILE A 669 9.99 32.19 -36.98
C ILE A 669 8.49 32.52 -37.03
N ASP A 670 8.09 33.31 -38.05
CA ASP A 670 6.69 33.71 -38.22
C ASP A 670 6.09 33.11 -39.49
N THR A 671 5.23 32.12 -39.32
CA THR A 671 4.56 31.44 -40.45
C THR A 671 3.22 32.09 -40.84
N SER A 672 2.80 33.19 -40.18
CA SER A 672 1.51 33.83 -40.41
C SER A 672 1.38 34.44 -41.84
N ALA A 673 2.48 34.83 -42.42
CA ALA A 673 2.53 35.45 -43.72
C ALA A 673 2.71 34.46 -44.89
N VAL A 674 2.76 33.16 -44.60
CA VAL A 674 3.04 32.11 -45.57
C VAL A 674 1.87 31.16 -45.75
N GLU A 675 1.52 30.83 -46.97
CA GLU A 675 0.53 29.81 -47.23
C GLU A 675 1.11 28.43 -46.95
N LEU A 676 0.63 27.80 -45.84
CA LEU A 676 1.11 26.47 -45.43
C LEU A 676 0.60 25.39 -46.37
N PRO A 677 1.49 24.51 -46.87
CA PRO A 677 1.12 23.44 -47.80
C PRO A 677 0.07 22.50 -47.21
N PRO A 678 -0.67 21.75 -48.02
CA PRO A 678 -1.82 20.92 -47.57
C PRO A 678 -1.40 19.63 -46.84
N PHE A 679 -0.15 19.49 -46.45
CA PHE A 679 0.35 18.33 -45.69
C PHE A 679 -0.07 18.38 -44.20
N ASN A 680 -0.23 17.24 -43.58
CA ASN A 680 -0.55 17.16 -42.16
C ASN A 680 0.55 17.74 -41.27
N ASN A 681 1.80 17.47 -41.61
CA ASN A 681 2.99 18.02 -40.96
C ASN A 681 3.72 18.96 -41.94
N ILE A 682 4.13 20.08 -41.40
CA ILE A 682 4.90 21.11 -42.11
C ILE A 682 6.36 21.02 -41.70
N ILE A 683 7.24 20.94 -42.63
CA ILE A 683 8.69 20.94 -42.40
C ILE A 683 9.23 22.31 -42.75
N LEU A 684 9.84 22.96 -41.77
CA LEU A 684 10.58 24.20 -41.95
C LEU A 684 12.06 23.88 -41.90
N ARG A 685 12.82 24.42 -42.83
CA ARG A 685 14.28 24.28 -42.89
C ARG A 685 14.93 25.61 -42.52
N LEU A 686 15.76 25.60 -41.45
CA LEU A 686 16.57 26.75 -41.05
C LEU A 686 17.99 26.59 -41.57
N GLN A 687 18.57 27.67 -42.04
CA GLN A 687 19.97 27.75 -42.43
C GLN A 687 20.62 28.98 -41.79
N PHE A 688 21.90 28.86 -41.49
CA PHE A 688 22.66 29.90 -40.81
C PHE A 688 23.82 30.39 -41.72
N ASP A 689 24.12 31.68 -41.61
CA ASP A 689 25.14 32.35 -42.42
C ASP A 689 26.55 32.33 -41.80
N THR A 690 26.67 31.87 -40.56
CA THR A 690 27.93 31.80 -39.84
C THR A 690 28.04 30.53 -38.98
N PHE A 691 29.27 30.10 -38.80
CA PHE A 691 29.59 28.88 -38.04
C PHE A 691 31.03 28.95 -37.53
N PHE A 692 31.39 27.99 -36.68
CA PHE A 692 32.76 27.71 -36.27
C PHE A 692 33.05 26.21 -36.40
N ALA A 693 34.31 25.85 -36.63
CA ALA A 693 34.75 24.45 -36.57
C ALA A 693 35.62 24.28 -35.31
N PRO A 694 35.31 23.35 -34.39
CA PRO A 694 36.07 23.17 -33.16
C PRO A 694 37.57 22.92 -33.38
N LYS A 695 37.97 22.27 -34.43
CA LYS A 695 39.39 22.06 -34.80
C LYS A 695 40.20 23.37 -34.94
N ASN A 696 39.54 24.48 -35.25
CA ASN A 696 40.20 25.77 -35.44
C ASN A 696 40.58 26.43 -34.08
N PHE A 697 40.15 25.85 -32.94
CA PHE A 697 40.39 26.35 -31.60
C PHE A 697 41.35 25.47 -30.76
N GLY A 698 42.05 24.53 -31.40
CA GLY A 698 43.33 24.01 -30.92
C GLY A 698 43.33 22.68 -30.16
N ASN A 699 42.20 22.08 -29.79
CA ASN A 699 42.19 20.84 -28.99
C ASN A 699 41.17 19.78 -29.45
N SER A 700 40.68 19.84 -30.69
CA SER A 700 39.67 18.92 -31.17
C SER A 700 39.89 18.59 -32.64
N ASP A 701 39.77 17.35 -33.01
CA ASP A 701 39.75 16.89 -34.41
C ASP A 701 38.37 17.09 -35.08
N ASP A 702 37.40 17.68 -34.36
CA ASP A 702 36.05 17.91 -34.84
C ASP A 702 36.00 18.97 -35.94
N THR A 703 35.67 18.55 -37.14
CA THR A 703 35.59 19.38 -38.35
C THR A 703 34.19 19.88 -38.67
N ARG A 704 33.19 19.55 -37.86
CA ARG A 704 31.81 19.97 -38.08
C ARG A 704 31.66 21.49 -38.01
N GLU A 705 30.87 22.04 -38.91
CA GLU A 705 30.52 23.45 -38.92
C GLU A 705 29.38 23.74 -37.96
N LEU A 706 29.70 24.09 -36.71
CA LEU A 706 28.76 24.29 -35.62
C LEU A 706 28.35 25.76 -35.51
N VAL A 707 27.13 26.03 -35.11
CA VAL A 707 26.61 27.39 -34.93
C VAL A 707 26.40 27.69 -33.42
N VAL A 708 25.40 27.13 -32.83
CA VAL A 708 25.06 27.28 -31.39
C VAL A 708 24.59 25.93 -30.85
N GLN A 709 24.51 25.81 -29.52
CA GLN A 709 23.96 24.61 -28.91
C GLN A 709 22.51 24.39 -29.33
N ALA A 710 22.06 23.15 -29.30
CA ALA A 710 20.68 22.81 -29.59
C ALA A 710 19.71 23.57 -28.73
N PRO A 711 18.55 23.97 -29.23
CA PRO A 711 17.54 24.63 -28.42
C PRO A 711 17.12 23.75 -27.24
N THR A 712 17.03 24.35 -26.06
CA THR A 712 16.49 23.73 -24.84
C THR A 712 14.99 23.96 -24.70
N LEU A 713 14.43 24.91 -25.46
CA LEU A 713 13.01 25.21 -25.52
C LEU A 713 12.56 25.37 -26.96
N VAL A 714 11.49 24.67 -27.31
CA VAL A 714 10.77 24.78 -28.60
C VAL A 714 9.30 25.05 -28.28
N GLN A 715 8.80 26.20 -28.68
CA GLN A 715 7.43 26.62 -28.38
C GLN A 715 6.73 27.21 -29.60
N LEU A 716 5.49 26.80 -29.84
CA LEU A 716 4.59 27.49 -30.74
C LEU A 716 3.83 28.59 -30.01
N ILE A 717 3.77 29.81 -30.57
CA ILE A 717 3.20 30.99 -29.94
C ILE A 717 2.14 31.59 -30.85
N ARG A 718 1.08 32.11 -30.23
CA ARG A 718 0.10 32.94 -30.95
C ARG A 718 0.71 34.29 -31.39
N THR A 719 0.24 34.79 -32.51
CA THR A 719 0.36 36.22 -32.77
C THR A 719 -0.49 36.90 -31.69
N GLY A 720 0.15 37.69 -30.83
CA GLY A 720 -0.60 38.49 -29.85
C GLY A 720 -1.73 39.29 -30.50
N PRO A 721 -2.76 39.72 -29.69
CA PRO A 721 -3.80 40.57 -30.22
C PRO A 721 -3.28 41.82 -30.83
#